data_3b98c92f79cd68a454c81dda221dd997
#
_entry.id   3b98c92f79cd68a454c81dda221dd997
#
_cell.length_a   1.000
_cell.length_b   1.000
_cell.length_c   1.000
_cell.angle_alpha   90.00
_cell.angle_beta   90.00
_cell.angle_gamma   90.00
#
_symmetry.space_group_name_H-M   'P 1'
#
loop_
_entity.id
_entity.type
_entity.pdbx_description
1 polymer ?
#
loop_
_entity_poly.entity_id
_entity_poly.type
_entity_poly.pdbx_seq_one_letter_code
_entity_poly.pdbx_strand_id
1 'polypeptide(L)'
;LISAGSRSTVAAQRSMYRSLSEDGSRSGEDAGRSLDELLHGLEAGETSAADQLAVLDRRERELVLDSAAGLHATMRAVEALAGDDAATGSLAALLLGYLQDGKTSVRTRRARRFVQADVLSSLQRALIQRLSTAISPATDALVDLFVVVANKDPKTQFKVRVGGLLQALCQMIMDNRSPLSERLLRLLAKSVRSPRNAQLAGRTRDLPKALMQRSADSRHSSVMARHLEVLYLIAKNKKTRVSMLSNGAAGRLVGMLDRLAPTLEDADPPAEATLLIVGLLKLFANSRRGKEEVLSAGMVSACEKCLDALETAVDKRGDKTATQLQDALCSLCVRCVPAEKFPLAGQSFPLSFTLPRTRTRTLSSKGGEKRATTSYARAEDGGRSSDEDQEEADDEYAEELGEESGASGASDMDDDVRELKGDGIRTQSDMPQLSKYAKFFAELEHGAISKDRAAKKKSIGGSGTPAVSPPQPIQYAQAILNQAQSTRSIQRWVKVAYPELVGPDRELPLQPLVFSTNAMRLVASKASKKGLEKGKDAFKSRIVYSLDACAEGRDGAAEENGRLGNEDKMRLCKLDTRCDHLLFESRFESGNLRAAIQTDKTHYELILQPEANQARDHFQWFYFEISNCDANVEYTFEIVNCLKTSSMFVHGMQPVAFSVGEAAAGRPGWVRVGHSICYYRNQYVIDADVAGHRKDRFFSLRFTFALRHKGDVCYLAYHFPYTYSMLRASLECWTARASSSIYVRRDDIGQSLAGNPLPLVTITAAGSSAEEVAGRDTVVFSARVHPGETNASWIMQGILEYLLTCDDAIAREARERLVFKCIPMLNPDGVLAGNHRCSLAGHDLNRVWDSPSRSLHPEIFHAKAIVQAACETKRPLLFIDLHGHSRRSNCFLYGNNPDQSWRAADVVSSPTFEFVDTAEIMEVVAPAFSARNCRWSIARSKEGSARVALWRQLGLQRAYTMECTYAGFESGPYKGYQIGISELKEIGRNLVHTALTLSKRDEDTRSRVIDR
;
A
#
# COMPACT_ATOMS: atom_id res chain seq x y z
N LEU A 1 51.40 -14.53 7.07
CA LEU A 1 51.17 -13.88 5.78
C LEU A 1 50.65 -12.44 5.90
N ILE A 2 50.20 -12.01 7.07
CA ILE A 2 49.68 -10.64 7.34
C ILE A 2 50.85 -9.68 7.73
N SER A 3 51.96 -10.19 8.20
CA SER A 3 53.11 -9.36 8.60
C SER A 3 54.10 -8.96 7.52
N ALA A 4 54.01 -9.59 6.33
CA ALA A 4 54.96 -9.31 5.23
C ALA A 4 54.44 -8.24 4.25
N GLY A 5 53.12 -8.08 4.11
CA GLY A 5 52.52 -7.07 3.23
C GLY A 5 52.54 -5.61 3.79
N SER A 6 52.62 -5.47 5.14
CA SER A 6 52.63 -4.17 5.78
C SER A 6 54.02 -3.46 5.67
N ARG A 7 55.10 -4.23 5.64
CA ARG A 7 56.48 -3.65 5.60
C ARG A 7 56.82 -3.08 4.21
N SER A 8 56.34 -3.66 3.12
CA SER A 8 56.59 -3.14 1.76
C SER A 8 55.81 -1.84 1.46
N THR A 9 54.59 -1.73 1.98
CA THR A 9 53.76 -0.53 1.79
C THR A 9 54.29 0.66 2.60
N VAL A 10 54.77 0.42 3.81
CA VAL A 10 55.43 1.43 4.65
C VAL A 10 56.76 1.88 4.04
N ALA A 11 57.55 0.99 3.48
CA ALA A 11 58.83 1.34 2.80
C ALA A 11 58.58 2.17 1.53
N ALA A 12 57.54 1.87 0.75
CA ALA A 12 57.16 2.66 -0.44
C ALA A 12 56.63 4.06 -0.04
N GLN A 13 55.90 4.16 1.03
CA GLN A 13 55.39 5.44 1.56
C GLN A 13 56.52 6.27 2.19
N ARG A 14 57.49 5.64 2.86
CA ARG A 14 58.73 6.30 3.35
C ARG A 14 59.56 6.88 2.23
N SER A 15 59.69 6.13 1.10
CA SER A 15 60.39 6.61 -0.09
C SER A 15 59.69 7.83 -0.72
N MET A 16 58.37 7.81 -0.76
CA MET A 16 57.56 8.88 -1.33
C MET A 16 57.57 10.14 -0.45
N TYR A 17 57.61 10.00 0.89
CA TYR A 17 57.69 11.10 1.83
C TYR A 17 59.09 11.75 1.80
N ARG A 18 60.16 10.94 1.67
CA ARG A 18 61.51 11.47 1.44
C ARG A 18 61.66 12.25 0.14
N SER A 19 61.02 11.82 -0.94
CA SER A 19 61.02 12.56 -2.22
C SER A 19 60.28 13.88 -2.16
N LEU A 20 59.28 14.03 -1.26
CA LEU A 20 58.53 15.26 -1.07
C LEU A 20 59.25 16.25 -0.14
N SER A 21 60.11 15.78 0.78
CA SER A 21 60.94 16.62 1.65
C SER A 21 62.21 17.13 0.97
N GLU A 22 62.65 16.51 -0.13
CA GLU A 22 63.82 16.88 -0.94
C GLU A 22 63.50 17.91 -2.01
N ASP A 23 62.26 18.21 -2.33
CA ASP A 23 61.82 19.28 -3.24
C ASP A 23 61.83 20.62 -2.50
N GLY A 24 63.00 21.21 -2.53
CA GLY A 24 63.48 22.36 -1.77
C GLY A 24 62.73 23.69 -1.87
N SER A 25 61.63 23.84 -1.18
CA SER A 25 60.95 25.13 -0.98
C SER A 25 60.59 25.45 0.49
N ARG A 26 61.37 24.99 1.48
CA ARG A 26 61.27 25.47 2.86
C ARG A 26 62.57 26.13 3.28
N SER A 27 62.64 27.45 3.22
CA SER A 27 63.65 28.26 3.88
C SER A 27 63.18 28.62 5.28
N GLY A 28 63.89 28.15 6.30
CA GLY A 28 63.91 28.75 7.63
C GLY A 28 63.34 27.85 8.74
N GLU A 29 64.20 27.44 9.61
CA GLU A 29 64.16 27.11 11.03
C GLU A 29 62.95 26.33 11.64
N ASP A 30 62.12 25.64 10.86
CA ASP A 30 61.19 24.62 11.33
C ASP A 30 61.46 23.26 10.68
N ALA A 31 62.55 22.62 11.14
CA ALA A 31 62.85 21.21 10.77
C ALA A 31 61.74 20.32 11.31
N GLY A 32 60.70 20.12 10.49
CA GLY A 32 59.64 19.18 10.83
C GLY A 32 60.22 17.80 11.13
N ARG A 33 59.70 17.15 12.17
CA ARG A 33 60.04 15.74 12.48
C ARG A 33 59.89 14.88 11.27
N SER A 34 60.78 13.90 11.11
CA SER A 34 60.63 12.86 10.10
C SER A 34 59.27 12.17 10.26
N LEU A 35 58.74 11.52 9.22
CA LEU A 35 57.47 10.74 9.33
C LEU A 35 57.51 9.74 10.48
N ASP A 36 58.68 9.10 10.68
CA ASP A 36 58.86 8.14 11.75
C ASP A 36 58.83 8.81 13.15
N GLU A 37 59.44 9.99 13.32
CA GLU A 37 59.36 10.80 14.54
C GLU A 37 57.94 11.30 14.79
N LEU A 38 57.24 11.75 13.76
CA LEU A 38 55.83 12.16 13.84
C LEU A 38 54.93 11.00 14.30
N LEU A 39 55.07 9.82 13.68
CA LEU A 39 54.32 8.65 14.06
C LEU A 39 54.66 8.18 15.50
N HIS A 40 55.93 8.23 15.89
CA HIS A 40 56.34 7.87 17.23
C HIS A 40 55.84 8.85 18.28
N GLY A 41 55.87 10.15 17.99
CA GLY A 41 55.30 11.18 18.87
C GLY A 41 53.77 11.06 19.02
N LEU A 42 53.05 10.77 17.91
CA LEU A 42 51.61 10.49 17.97
C LEU A 42 51.30 9.24 18.77
N GLU A 43 52.08 8.15 18.63
CA GLU A 43 51.90 6.95 19.45
C GLU A 43 52.18 7.16 20.94
N ALA A 44 53.14 8.08 21.27
CA ALA A 44 53.42 8.46 22.64
C ALA A 44 52.41 9.48 23.22
N GLY A 45 51.51 10.03 22.39
CA GLY A 45 50.54 11.04 22.80
C GLY A 45 51.14 12.42 23.01
N GLU A 46 52.18 12.80 22.25
CA GLU A 46 52.79 14.12 22.33
C GLU A 46 51.91 15.17 21.69
N THR A 47 51.58 16.24 22.41
CA THR A 47 50.80 17.38 21.91
C THR A 47 51.50 18.04 20.70
N SER A 48 52.83 18.15 20.73
CA SER A 48 53.62 18.72 19.60
C SER A 48 53.48 17.91 18.31
N ALA A 49 53.37 16.60 18.39
CA ALA A 49 53.11 15.75 17.21
C ALA A 49 51.69 15.90 16.69
N ALA A 50 50.67 16.05 17.56
CA ALA A 50 49.33 16.36 17.20
C ALA A 50 49.17 17.70 16.49
N ASP A 51 49.84 18.73 16.99
CA ASP A 51 49.88 20.05 16.38
C ASP A 51 50.58 20.04 15.01
N GLN A 52 51.68 19.31 14.85
CA GLN A 52 52.33 19.10 13.56
C GLN A 52 51.41 18.42 12.55
N LEU A 53 50.69 17.37 12.94
CA LEU A 53 49.72 16.73 12.03
C LEU A 53 48.63 17.69 11.58
N ALA A 54 48.22 18.64 12.46
CA ALA A 54 47.21 19.65 12.12
C ALA A 54 47.70 20.69 11.12
N VAL A 55 49.02 21.02 11.12
CA VAL A 55 49.65 22.02 10.26
C VAL A 55 50.09 21.47 8.90
N LEU A 56 50.21 20.13 8.73
CA LEU A 56 50.55 19.51 7.47
C LEU A 56 49.57 19.94 6.35
N ASP A 57 50.08 20.02 5.11
CA ASP A 57 49.22 20.26 3.98
C ASP A 57 48.20 19.09 3.76
N ARG A 58 47.23 19.35 2.89
CA ARG A 58 46.18 18.37 2.63
C ARG A 58 46.74 17.01 2.14
N ARG A 59 47.75 17.06 1.24
CA ARG A 59 48.34 15.88 0.60
C ARG A 59 49.14 15.07 1.58
N GLU A 60 49.91 15.75 2.40
CA GLU A 60 50.73 15.11 3.46
C GLU A 60 49.85 14.45 4.52
N ARG A 61 48.76 15.13 4.98
CA ARG A 61 47.80 14.56 5.91
C ARG A 61 47.12 13.32 5.37
N GLU A 62 46.73 13.35 4.06
CA GLU A 62 46.13 12.21 3.42
C GLU A 62 47.10 11.01 3.36
N LEU A 63 48.40 11.25 3.15
CA LEU A 63 49.42 10.19 3.18
C LEU A 63 49.54 9.53 4.55
N VAL A 64 49.53 10.32 5.63
CA VAL A 64 49.56 9.80 7.00
C VAL A 64 48.28 9.00 7.31
N LEU A 65 47.11 9.60 7.11
CA LEU A 65 45.83 9.01 7.51
C LEU A 65 45.35 7.87 6.57
N ASP A 66 45.88 7.81 5.34
CA ASP A 66 45.65 6.70 4.42
C ASP A 66 46.53 5.49 4.75
N SER A 67 47.56 5.63 5.58
CA SER A 67 48.39 4.53 6.07
C SER A 67 47.73 3.90 7.31
N ALA A 68 47.87 2.57 7.45
CA ALA A 68 47.35 1.87 8.64
C ALA A 68 48.10 2.30 9.91
N ALA A 69 49.41 2.49 9.81
CA ALA A 69 50.28 2.92 10.92
C ALA A 69 49.94 4.35 11.35
N GLY A 70 49.82 5.30 10.39
CA GLY A 70 49.49 6.72 10.72
C GLY A 70 48.10 6.86 11.34
N LEU A 71 47.09 6.14 10.82
CA LEU A 71 45.77 6.16 11.41
C LEU A 71 45.79 5.57 12.85
N HIS A 72 46.52 4.49 13.07
CA HIS A 72 46.65 3.85 14.40
C HIS A 72 47.36 4.78 15.37
N ALA A 73 48.48 5.41 14.97
CA ALA A 73 49.23 6.37 15.79
C ALA A 73 48.35 7.59 16.15
N THR A 74 47.63 8.14 15.17
CA THR A 74 46.70 9.26 15.40
C THR A 74 45.59 8.88 16.40
N MET A 75 45.08 7.66 16.33
CA MET A 75 44.07 7.21 17.29
C MET A 75 44.65 7.00 18.72
N ARG A 76 45.89 6.59 18.82
CA ARG A 76 46.60 6.53 20.12
C ARG A 76 46.78 7.94 20.70
N ALA A 77 47.15 8.92 19.90
CA ALA A 77 47.21 10.33 20.28
C ALA A 77 45.84 10.83 20.79
N VAL A 78 44.75 10.54 20.10
CA VAL A 78 43.40 10.91 20.55
C VAL A 78 43.06 10.31 21.92
N GLU A 79 43.48 9.08 22.21
CA GLU A 79 43.28 8.44 23.54
C GLU A 79 44.17 9.09 24.60
N ALA A 80 45.46 9.24 24.34
CA ALA A 80 46.44 9.77 25.30
C ALA A 80 46.15 11.25 25.64
N LEU A 81 45.80 12.06 24.64
CA LEU A 81 45.49 13.47 24.82
C LEU A 81 44.02 13.74 25.20
N ALA A 82 43.22 12.71 25.51
CA ALA A 82 41.83 12.90 25.85
C ALA A 82 41.54 13.81 27.06
N GLY A 83 42.54 14.13 27.87
CA GLY A 83 42.52 15.11 28.98
C GLY A 83 42.77 16.56 28.52
N ASP A 84 43.37 16.79 27.35
CA ASP A 84 43.69 18.09 26.79
C ASP A 84 42.62 18.56 25.82
N ASP A 85 41.98 19.68 26.10
CA ASP A 85 40.87 20.21 25.31
C ASP A 85 41.30 20.68 23.91
N ALA A 86 42.41 21.39 23.82
CA ALA A 86 42.86 21.98 22.56
C ALA A 86 43.33 20.85 21.61
N ALA A 87 44.21 19.99 22.10
CA ALA A 87 44.75 18.88 21.30
C ALA A 87 43.65 17.90 20.85
N THR A 88 42.76 17.51 21.76
CA THR A 88 41.64 16.60 21.45
C THR A 88 40.71 17.23 20.42
N GLY A 89 40.36 18.52 20.60
CA GLY A 89 39.48 19.25 19.68
C GLY A 89 40.08 19.38 18.28
N SER A 90 41.36 19.70 18.18
CA SER A 90 42.09 19.79 16.92
C SER A 90 42.16 18.48 16.18
N LEU A 91 42.53 17.39 16.87
CA LEU A 91 42.59 16.04 16.28
C LEU A 91 41.20 15.53 15.83
N ALA A 92 40.16 15.73 16.62
CA ALA A 92 38.82 15.32 16.27
C ALA A 92 38.28 16.08 15.07
N ALA A 93 38.50 17.40 15.00
CA ALA A 93 38.11 18.24 13.86
C ALA A 93 38.86 17.84 12.59
N LEU A 94 40.17 17.57 12.69
CA LEU A 94 41.00 17.11 11.57
C LEU A 94 40.50 15.77 11.00
N LEU A 95 40.24 14.78 11.87
CA LEU A 95 39.75 13.46 11.46
C LEU A 95 38.35 13.54 10.86
N LEU A 96 37.49 14.40 11.41
CA LEU A 96 36.17 14.65 10.88
C LEU A 96 36.23 15.30 9.49
N GLY A 97 37.06 16.33 9.32
CA GLY A 97 37.32 16.98 8.03
C GLY A 97 37.82 15.97 6.98
N TYR A 98 38.80 15.13 7.36
CA TYR A 98 39.30 14.07 6.47
C TYR A 98 38.21 13.09 6.02
N LEU A 99 37.30 12.69 6.90
CA LEU A 99 36.19 11.78 6.57
C LEU A 99 35.13 12.41 5.69
N GLN A 100 34.92 13.70 5.79
CA GLN A 100 33.87 14.43 5.06
C GLN A 100 34.34 14.99 3.72
N ASP A 101 35.64 15.08 3.49
CA ASP A 101 36.22 15.67 2.29
C ASP A 101 36.17 14.70 1.10
N GLY A 102 35.95 15.26 -0.10
CA GLY A 102 35.98 14.53 -1.37
C GLY A 102 34.63 13.97 -1.82
N LYS A 103 34.65 13.24 -2.96
CA LYS A 103 33.47 12.59 -3.56
C LYS A 103 32.95 11.45 -2.66
N THR A 104 31.68 11.11 -2.79
CA THR A 104 31.02 10.06 -1.98
C THR A 104 31.77 8.73 -1.94
N SER A 105 32.41 8.33 -3.05
CA SER A 105 33.20 7.08 -3.13
C SER A 105 34.45 7.15 -2.24
N VAL A 106 35.12 8.30 -2.20
CA VAL A 106 36.32 8.55 -1.36
C VAL A 106 35.92 8.53 0.11
N ARG A 107 34.89 9.26 0.49
CA ARG A 107 34.32 9.27 1.86
C ARG A 107 33.96 7.88 2.33
N THR A 108 33.32 7.08 1.48
CA THR A 108 32.96 5.70 1.82
C THR A 108 34.20 4.81 2.02
N ARG A 109 35.24 4.96 1.19
CA ARG A 109 36.50 4.20 1.32
C ARG A 109 37.22 4.55 2.63
N ARG A 110 37.34 5.87 2.95
CA ARG A 110 37.95 6.34 4.21
C ARG A 110 37.20 5.82 5.44
N ALA A 111 35.86 5.90 5.44
CA ALA A 111 35.03 5.36 6.54
C ALA A 111 35.20 3.85 6.72
N ARG A 112 35.34 3.06 5.64
CA ARG A 112 35.62 1.62 5.75
C ARG A 112 36.98 1.34 6.40
N ARG A 113 38.01 2.12 6.11
CA ARG A 113 39.33 2.01 6.74
C ARG A 113 39.24 2.27 8.25
N PHE A 114 38.52 3.31 8.67
CA PHE A 114 38.29 3.60 10.07
C PHE A 114 37.59 2.44 10.80
N VAL A 115 36.63 1.80 10.16
CA VAL A 115 35.97 0.61 10.73
C VAL A 115 36.94 -0.56 10.83
N GLN A 116 37.77 -0.80 9.80
CA GLN A 116 38.77 -1.88 9.79
C GLN A 116 39.87 -1.68 10.84
N ALA A 117 40.29 -0.43 11.08
CA ALA A 117 41.28 -0.06 12.11
C ALA A 117 40.69 0.04 13.53
N ASP A 118 39.41 -0.35 13.71
CA ASP A 118 38.70 -0.29 14.99
C ASP A 118 38.76 1.08 15.71
N VAL A 119 38.74 2.15 14.92
CA VAL A 119 38.77 3.54 15.40
C VAL A 119 37.64 3.80 16.42
N LEU A 120 36.51 3.15 16.29
CA LEU A 120 35.37 3.32 17.18
C LEU A 120 35.69 2.96 18.63
N SER A 121 36.51 1.94 18.87
CA SER A 121 36.90 1.53 20.22
C SER A 121 37.85 2.54 20.87
N SER A 122 38.76 3.18 20.12
CA SER A 122 39.62 4.23 20.60
C SER A 122 38.85 5.50 20.94
N LEU A 123 37.99 5.95 20.03
CA LEU A 123 37.09 7.09 20.27
C LEU A 123 36.19 6.87 21.51
N GLN A 124 35.76 5.64 21.73
CA GLN A 124 34.95 5.27 22.90
C GLN A 124 35.75 5.46 24.20
N ARG A 125 37.01 5.01 24.27
CA ARG A 125 37.86 5.20 25.43
C ARG A 125 38.13 6.68 25.72
N ALA A 126 38.46 7.44 24.70
CA ALA A 126 38.64 8.89 24.82
C ALA A 126 37.39 9.61 25.32
N LEU A 127 36.18 9.24 24.76
CA LEU A 127 34.91 9.81 25.22
C LEU A 127 34.61 9.47 26.68
N ILE A 128 34.84 8.25 27.11
CA ILE A 128 34.60 7.82 28.52
C ILE A 128 35.47 8.65 29.47
N GLN A 129 36.74 8.86 29.16
CA GLN A 129 37.63 9.69 29.92
C GLN A 129 37.13 11.15 30.01
N ARG A 130 36.68 11.72 28.89
CA ARG A 130 36.13 13.09 28.84
C ARG A 130 34.84 13.23 29.65
N LEU A 131 33.92 12.26 29.53
CA LEU A 131 32.66 12.27 30.24
C LEU A 131 32.84 12.19 31.79
N SER A 132 33.98 11.70 32.27
CA SER A 132 34.31 11.68 33.71
C SER A 132 34.84 13.01 34.23
N THR A 133 35.33 13.95 33.38
CA THR A 133 35.96 15.22 33.77
C THR A 133 35.03 16.41 33.53
N ALA A 134 34.97 16.93 32.34
CA ALA A 134 34.12 18.08 31.98
C ALA A 134 33.65 18.02 30.50
N ILE A 135 32.48 18.55 30.22
CA ILE A 135 31.95 18.67 28.88
C ILE A 135 32.47 19.98 28.29
N SER A 136 33.16 19.89 27.17
CA SER A 136 33.79 21.01 26.48
C SER A 136 33.52 20.92 24.97
N PRO A 137 33.83 21.94 24.17
CA PRO A 137 33.75 21.88 22.70
C PRO A 137 34.52 20.70 22.09
N ALA A 138 35.63 20.27 22.71
CA ALA A 138 36.41 19.09 22.30
C ALA A 138 35.59 17.79 22.48
N THR A 139 34.81 17.70 23.52
CA THR A 139 33.87 16.56 23.73
C THR A 139 32.84 16.48 22.60
N ASP A 140 32.27 17.61 22.19
CA ASP A 140 31.33 17.69 21.09
C ASP A 140 31.96 17.28 19.76
N ALA A 141 33.20 17.70 19.49
CA ALA A 141 33.95 17.31 18.28
C ALA A 141 34.20 15.78 18.24
N LEU A 142 34.59 15.18 19.38
CA LEU A 142 34.72 13.73 19.48
C LEU A 142 33.40 12.97 19.28
N VAL A 143 32.30 13.54 19.76
CA VAL A 143 30.96 12.96 19.56
C VAL A 143 30.58 12.97 18.08
N ASP A 144 30.81 14.07 17.38
CA ASP A 144 30.52 14.18 15.95
C ASP A 144 31.37 13.18 15.14
N LEU A 145 32.66 13.05 15.45
CA LEU A 145 33.54 12.06 14.84
C LEU A 145 33.06 10.61 15.14
N PHE A 146 32.72 10.32 16.39
CA PHE A 146 32.19 9.04 16.79
C PHE A 146 30.92 8.70 16.00
N VAL A 147 29.97 9.62 15.89
CA VAL A 147 28.70 9.41 15.17
C VAL A 147 28.92 9.12 13.69
N VAL A 148 29.87 9.79 13.03
CA VAL A 148 30.20 9.55 11.61
C VAL A 148 30.76 8.13 11.41
N VAL A 149 31.70 7.70 12.25
CA VAL A 149 32.28 6.35 12.17
C VAL A 149 31.25 5.27 12.54
N ALA A 150 30.49 5.49 13.61
CA ALA A 150 29.46 4.61 14.11
C ALA A 150 28.33 4.34 13.10
N ASN A 151 28.04 5.29 12.19
CA ASN A 151 27.08 5.09 11.11
C ASN A 151 27.53 4.04 10.08
N LYS A 152 28.82 3.72 10.02
CA LYS A 152 29.40 2.78 9.05
C LYS A 152 29.88 1.48 9.67
N ASP A 153 29.92 1.37 11.01
CA ASP A 153 30.32 0.15 11.72
C ASP A 153 29.09 -0.66 12.17
N PRO A 154 28.81 -1.82 11.56
CA PRO A 154 27.67 -2.66 11.95
C PRO A 154 27.76 -3.21 13.37
N LYS A 155 28.95 -3.21 13.99
CA LYS A 155 29.19 -3.67 15.36
C LYS A 155 29.05 -2.56 16.41
N THR A 156 28.66 -1.34 16.02
CA THR A 156 28.54 -0.17 16.93
C THR A 156 27.76 -0.49 18.19
N GLN A 157 26.57 -1.07 18.07
CA GLN A 157 25.71 -1.37 19.23
C GLN A 157 26.35 -2.34 20.22
N PHE A 158 27.11 -3.30 19.73
CA PHE A 158 27.87 -4.25 20.54
C PHE A 158 29.05 -3.54 21.24
N LYS A 159 29.86 -2.80 20.48
CA LYS A 159 31.03 -2.08 21.00
C LYS A 159 30.67 -1.08 22.08
N VAL A 160 29.63 -0.26 21.85
CA VAL A 160 29.14 0.73 22.83
C VAL A 160 28.70 0.07 24.14
N ARG A 161 28.09 -1.11 24.09
CA ARG A 161 27.67 -1.85 25.27
C ARG A 161 28.85 -2.48 26.01
N VAL A 162 29.71 -3.21 25.30
CA VAL A 162 30.81 -3.95 25.92
C VAL A 162 31.92 -3.01 26.43
N GLY A 163 32.20 -1.95 25.69
CA GLY A 163 33.24 -1.00 26.05
C GLY A 163 32.86 0.04 27.12
N GLY A 164 31.62 0.00 27.65
CA GLY A 164 31.24 0.82 28.83
C GLY A 164 30.70 2.23 28.48
N LEU A 165 30.73 2.67 27.23
CA LEU A 165 30.28 4.01 26.86
C LEU A 165 28.78 4.23 27.18
N LEU A 166 27.95 3.21 26.98
CA LEU A 166 26.54 3.30 27.34
C LEU A 166 26.33 3.58 28.83
N GLN A 167 27.09 2.91 29.68
CA GLN A 167 27.03 3.13 31.15
C GLN A 167 27.50 4.54 31.50
N ALA A 168 28.62 5.00 30.93
CA ALA A 168 29.17 6.33 31.18
C ALA A 168 28.16 7.44 30.77
N LEU A 169 27.51 7.31 29.61
CA LEU A 169 26.47 8.23 29.15
C LEU A 169 25.25 8.24 30.09
N CYS A 170 24.81 7.07 30.54
CA CYS A 170 23.68 6.98 31.48
C CYS A 170 24.04 7.61 32.84
N GLN A 171 25.23 7.36 33.33
CA GLN A 171 25.70 7.91 34.62
C GLN A 171 25.80 9.44 34.57
N MET A 172 26.33 10.00 33.48
CA MET A 172 26.44 11.45 33.28
C MET A 172 25.06 12.14 33.34
N ILE A 173 24.03 11.52 32.79
CA ILE A 173 22.66 12.06 32.87
C ILE A 173 22.16 12.04 34.33
N MET A 174 22.52 11.02 35.09
CA MET A 174 22.11 10.88 36.49
C MET A 174 22.82 11.89 37.41
N ASP A 175 24.10 12.15 37.16
CA ASP A 175 24.92 13.01 38.03
C ASP A 175 24.57 14.49 37.98
N ASN A 176 23.69 14.89 37.04
CA ASN A 176 23.21 16.25 36.87
C ASN A 176 24.30 17.32 36.65
N ARG A 177 25.48 16.94 36.12
CA ARG A 177 26.69 17.77 36.02
C ARG A 177 26.76 18.67 34.80
N SER A 178 25.87 19.56 34.54
CA SER A 178 25.84 20.50 33.38
C SER A 178 24.66 20.33 32.44
N PRO A 179 24.28 21.38 31.69
CA PRO A 179 23.34 21.23 30.58
C PRO A 179 23.96 20.29 29.54
N LEU A 180 23.25 19.22 29.23
CA LEU A 180 23.69 18.24 28.25
C LEU A 180 23.67 18.87 26.86
N SER A 181 24.76 18.73 26.10
CA SER A 181 24.74 19.13 24.70
C SER A 181 23.79 18.23 23.91
N GLU A 182 23.13 18.81 22.91
CA GLU A 182 22.25 18.05 21.99
C GLU A 182 23.01 16.91 21.33
N ARG A 183 24.32 17.06 21.07
CA ARG A 183 25.20 16.06 20.47
C ARG A 183 25.35 14.81 21.35
N LEU A 184 25.53 14.98 22.65
CA LEU A 184 25.63 13.87 23.60
C LEU A 184 24.31 13.10 23.71
N LEU A 185 23.18 13.78 23.69
CA LEU A 185 21.86 13.14 23.66
C LEU A 185 21.65 12.36 22.35
N ARG A 186 22.06 12.88 21.22
CA ARG A 186 22.05 12.16 19.92
C ARG A 186 22.94 10.90 19.99
N LEU A 187 24.11 10.99 20.63
CA LEU A 187 24.97 9.84 20.83
C LEU A 187 24.29 8.78 21.70
N LEU A 188 23.64 9.18 22.78
CA LEU A 188 22.90 8.26 23.63
C LEU A 188 21.73 7.64 22.90
N ALA A 189 20.90 8.41 22.18
CA ALA A 189 19.81 7.90 21.38
C ALA A 189 20.30 6.86 20.36
N LYS A 190 21.41 7.13 19.68
CA LYS A 190 22.04 6.17 18.78
C LYS A 190 22.55 4.91 19.50
N SER A 191 23.08 5.07 20.69
CA SER A 191 23.62 3.97 21.50
C SER A 191 22.54 3.01 22.01
N VAL A 192 21.30 3.49 22.20
CA VAL A 192 20.17 2.68 22.72
C VAL A 192 19.24 2.15 21.61
N ARG A 193 19.59 2.26 20.34
CA ARG A 193 18.74 1.75 19.24
C ARG A 193 18.55 0.23 19.26
N SER A 194 19.53 -0.55 19.76
CA SER A 194 19.33 -1.99 19.88
C SER A 194 18.47 -2.35 21.08
N PRO A 195 17.58 -3.37 21.00
CA PRO A 195 16.72 -3.78 22.11
C PRO A 195 17.50 -4.13 23.37
N ARG A 196 18.69 -4.75 23.23
CA ARG A 196 19.56 -5.10 24.36
C ARG A 196 20.13 -3.87 25.05
N ASN A 197 20.56 -2.86 24.31
CA ASN A 197 21.09 -1.62 24.87
C ASN A 197 19.97 -0.78 25.50
N ALA A 198 18.80 -0.70 24.86
CA ALA A 198 17.61 -0.06 25.41
C ALA A 198 17.16 -0.70 26.73
N GLN A 199 17.21 -2.03 26.80
CA GLN A 199 16.91 -2.75 28.03
C GLN A 199 17.93 -2.46 29.15
N LEU A 200 19.21 -2.39 28.81
CA LEU A 200 20.28 -2.07 29.81
C LEU A 200 20.11 -0.64 30.33
N ALA A 201 19.94 0.34 29.43
CA ALA A 201 19.69 1.73 29.81
C ALA A 201 18.39 1.87 30.63
N GLY A 202 17.32 1.20 30.24
CA GLY A 202 16.04 1.21 30.96
C GLY A 202 16.06 0.57 32.34
N ARG A 203 17.06 -0.28 32.65
CA ARG A 203 17.32 -0.87 33.98
C ARG A 203 18.18 0.03 34.87
N THR A 204 18.84 1.04 34.30
CA THR A 204 19.61 1.99 35.11
C THR A 204 18.63 2.73 36.01
N ARG A 205 18.84 2.62 37.31
CA ARG A 205 17.97 3.19 38.34
C ARG A 205 17.78 4.69 38.09
N ASP A 206 16.52 5.15 38.09
CA ASP A 206 16.11 6.55 37.92
C ASP A 206 16.45 7.25 36.60
N LEU A 207 17.15 6.60 35.65
CA LEU A 207 17.45 7.22 34.34
C LEU A 207 16.19 7.68 33.59
N PRO A 208 15.12 6.85 33.48
CA PRO A 208 13.88 7.31 32.82
C PRO A 208 13.26 8.52 33.54
N LYS A 209 13.35 8.59 34.86
CA LYS A 209 12.85 9.70 35.68
C LYS A 209 13.67 10.97 35.45
N ALA A 210 14.98 10.86 35.42
CA ALA A 210 15.90 11.97 35.16
C ALA A 210 15.71 12.55 33.75
N LEU A 211 15.60 11.71 32.74
CA LEU A 211 15.32 12.12 31.36
C LEU A 211 13.95 12.81 31.24
N MET A 212 12.92 12.29 31.90
CA MET A 212 11.58 12.88 31.92
C MET A 212 11.60 14.28 32.58
N GLN A 213 12.28 14.43 33.71
CA GLN A 213 12.40 15.70 34.41
C GLN A 213 13.12 16.73 33.53
N ARG A 214 14.27 16.36 32.95
CA ARG A 214 15.06 17.23 32.07
C ARG A 214 14.31 17.61 30.77
N SER A 215 13.51 16.71 30.22
CA SER A 215 12.66 17.05 29.07
C SER A 215 11.60 18.08 29.44
N ALA A 216 11.00 17.97 30.63
CA ALA A 216 9.98 18.91 31.12
C ALA A 216 10.56 20.30 31.45
N ASP A 217 11.82 20.36 31.91
CA ASP A 217 12.54 21.58 32.29
C ASP A 217 13.24 22.26 31.11
N SER A 218 13.34 21.57 29.95
CA SER A 218 14.07 22.08 28.77
C SER A 218 13.32 23.23 28.10
N ARG A 219 14.03 24.36 27.91
CA ARG A 219 13.52 25.56 27.19
C ARG A 219 13.68 25.46 25.67
N HIS A 220 14.59 24.62 25.18
CA HIS A 220 14.86 24.42 23.76
C HIS A 220 14.17 23.17 23.23
N SER A 221 13.38 23.35 22.19
CA SER A 221 12.58 22.26 21.60
C SER A 221 13.44 21.10 21.07
N SER A 222 14.59 21.42 20.47
CA SER A 222 15.54 20.41 19.97
C SER A 222 16.15 19.54 21.06
N VAL A 223 16.55 20.12 22.19
CA VAL A 223 17.08 19.40 23.35
C VAL A 223 15.99 18.55 24.01
N MET A 224 14.79 19.12 24.13
CA MET A 224 13.59 18.38 24.61
C MET A 224 13.34 17.14 23.74
N ALA A 225 13.33 17.30 22.42
CA ALA A 225 13.15 16.20 21.48
C ALA A 225 14.19 15.10 21.67
N ARG A 226 15.47 15.43 21.89
CA ARG A 226 16.51 14.41 22.13
C ARG A 226 16.32 13.65 23.43
N HIS A 227 15.91 14.29 24.52
CA HIS A 227 15.54 13.56 25.75
C HIS A 227 14.37 12.62 25.53
N LEU A 228 13.34 13.09 24.81
CA LEU A 228 12.14 12.28 24.50
C LEU A 228 12.48 11.13 23.53
N GLU A 229 13.41 11.32 22.59
CA GLU A 229 13.86 10.25 21.69
C GLU A 229 14.51 9.10 22.49
N VAL A 230 15.39 9.42 23.42
CA VAL A 230 15.98 8.39 24.30
C VAL A 230 14.90 7.68 25.11
N LEU A 231 13.97 8.45 25.72
CA LEU A 231 12.84 7.89 26.47
C LEU A 231 11.97 6.96 25.62
N TYR A 232 11.68 7.36 24.37
CA TYR A 232 10.92 6.55 23.44
C TYR A 232 11.60 5.22 23.12
N LEU A 233 12.92 5.26 22.86
CA LEU A 233 13.69 4.05 22.57
C LEU A 233 13.76 3.08 23.76
N ILE A 234 13.96 3.56 24.98
CA ILE A 234 13.99 2.70 26.17
C ILE A 234 12.58 2.22 26.57
N ALA A 235 11.53 3.02 26.27
CA ALA A 235 10.14 2.65 26.53
C ALA A 235 9.61 1.57 25.57
N LYS A 236 10.29 1.25 24.47
CA LYS A 236 9.98 0.06 23.66
C LYS A 236 10.08 -1.23 24.50
N ASN A 237 10.89 -1.26 25.55
CA ASN A 237 10.95 -2.38 26.50
C ASN A 237 9.75 -2.38 27.46
N LYS A 238 9.01 -3.49 27.54
CA LYS A 238 7.80 -3.64 28.38
C LYS A 238 8.04 -3.34 29.86
N LYS A 239 9.14 -3.86 30.43
CA LYS A 239 9.46 -3.65 31.86
C LYS A 239 9.75 -2.18 32.18
N THR A 240 10.47 -1.49 31.29
CA THR A 240 10.74 -0.05 31.42
C THR A 240 9.44 0.76 31.31
N ARG A 241 8.55 0.43 30.36
CA ARG A 241 7.23 1.09 30.26
C ARG A 241 6.40 0.98 31.53
N VAL A 242 6.31 -0.20 32.11
CA VAL A 242 5.57 -0.43 33.36
C VAL A 242 6.16 0.42 34.50
N SER A 243 7.48 0.46 34.64
CA SER A 243 8.15 1.30 35.62
C SER A 243 7.91 2.79 35.40
N MET A 244 7.95 3.26 34.15
CA MET A 244 7.67 4.66 33.83
C MET A 244 6.23 5.04 34.18
N LEU A 245 5.25 4.21 33.83
CA LEU A 245 3.83 4.41 34.19
C LEU A 245 3.67 4.48 35.71
N SER A 246 4.22 3.54 36.47
CA SER A 246 4.13 3.56 37.93
C SER A 246 4.74 4.81 38.57
N ASN A 247 5.64 5.51 37.84
CA ASN A 247 6.23 6.78 38.28
C ASN A 247 5.50 8.03 37.73
N GLY A 248 4.28 7.88 37.24
CA GLY A 248 3.43 9.00 36.78
C GLY A 248 3.90 9.63 35.44
N ALA A 249 4.57 8.88 34.57
CA ALA A 249 5.05 9.40 33.29
C ALA A 249 3.92 9.85 32.36
N ALA A 250 2.76 9.18 32.39
CA ALA A 250 1.61 9.53 31.57
C ALA A 250 1.13 10.97 31.84
N GLY A 251 0.91 11.32 33.11
CA GLY A 251 0.47 12.67 33.49
C GLY A 251 1.47 13.76 33.10
N ARG A 252 2.78 13.49 33.24
CA ARG A 252 3.82 14.44 32.84
C ARG A 252 3.86 14.67 31.34
N LEU A 253 3.76 13.61 30.52
CA LEU A 253 3.75 13.72 29.07
C LEU A 253 2.49 14.44 28.56
N VAL A 254 1.32 14.15 29.14
CA VAL A 254 0.08 14.87 28.81
C VAL A 254 0.20 16.35 29.18
N GLY A 255 0.77 16.67 30.37
CA GLY A 255 1.00 18.06 30.77
C GLY A 255 2.05 18.77 29.88
N MET A 256 3.02 18.05 29.32
CA MET A 256 3.95 18.61 28.31
C MET A 256 3.22 18.87 26.98
N LEU A 257 2.38 17.95 26.53
CA LEU A 257 1.58 18.10 25.32
C LEU A 257 0.64 19.32 25.43
N ASP A 258 -0.01 19.49 26.55
CA ASP A 258 -0.90 20.61 26.83
C ASP A 258 -0.17 21.98 26.80
N ARG A 259 1.05 22.02 27.37
CA ARG A 259 1.91 23.23 27.31
C ARG A 259 2.44 23.56 25.91
N LEU A 260 2.67 22.54 25.05
CA LEU A 260 3.16 22.74 23.68
C LEU A 260 2.02 23.14 22.72
N ALA A 261 0.77 22.86 23.04
CA ALA A 261 -0.37 23.13 22.16
C ALA A 261 -0.39 24.56 21.58
N PRO A 262 -0.25 25.65 22.40
CA PRO A 262 -0.27 27.01 21.85
C PRO A 262 0.89 27.33 20.89
N THR A 263 2.05 26.64 21.03
CA THR A 263 3.24 26.91 20.20
C THR A 263 3.20 26.18 18.86
N LEU A 264 2.21 25.35 18.60
CA LEU A 264 2.06 24.64 17.32
C LEU A 264 1.59 25.57 16.18
N GLU A 265 1.10 26.75 16.50
CA GLU A 265 0.77 27.81 15.52
C GLU A 265 1.99 28.63 15.07
N ASP A 266 3.12 28.56 15.79
CA ASP A 266 4.31 29.34 15.52
C ASP A 266 4.96 28.98 14.18
N ALA A 267 5.88 29.86 13.72
CA ALA A 267 6.62 29.66 12.47
C ALA A 267 7.56 28.45 12.50
N ASP A 268 8.07 28.10 13.68
CA ASP A 268 8.94 26.93 13.93
C ASP A 268 8.34 26.10 15.09
N PRO A 269 7.29 25.30 14.83
CA PRO A 269 6.62 24.55 15.87
C PRO A 269 7.51 23.42 16.40
N PRO A 270 7.36 23.04 17.69
CA PRO A 270 8.11 21.92 18.30
C PRO A 270 7.59 20.54 17.84
N ALA A 271 7.52 20.33 16.53
CA ALA A 271 6.88 19.17 15.91
C ALA A 271 7.51 17.85 16.31
N GLU A 272 8.86 17.78 16.30
CA GLU A 272 9.58 16.55 16.67
C GLU A 272 9.33 16.15 18.13
N ALA A 273 9.36 17.12 19.04
CA ALA A 273 9.07 16.86 20.45
C ALA A 273 7.63 16.38 20.65
N THR A 274 6.68 17.03 19.98
CA THR A 274 5.25 16.65 20.03
C THR A 274 5.02 15.24 19.50
N LEU A 275 5.61 14.87 18.36
CA LEU A 275 5.53 13.52 17.79
C LEU A 275 6.10 12.46 18.77
N LEU A 276 7.20 12.75 19.42
CA LEU A 276 7.81 11.84 20.40
C LEU A 276 6.94 11.68 21.67
N ILE A 277 6.33 12.77 22.15
CA ILE A 277 5.36 12.69 23.27
C ILE A 277 4.18 11.80 22.87
N VAL A 278 3.59 12.05 21.72
CA VAL A 278 2.49 11.24 21.18
C VAL A 278 2.90 9.77 21.00
N GLY A 279 4.10 9.53 20.48
CA GLY A 279 4.68 8.19 20.34
C GLY A 279 4.83 7.46 21.68
N LEU A 280 5.32 8.13 22.73
CA LEU A 280 5.42 7.60 24.08
C LEU A 280 4.05 7.28 24.68
N LEU A 281 3.07 8.19 24.54
CA LEU A 281 1.70 7.96 24.99
C LEU A 281 1.05 6.78 24.25
N LYS A 282 1.32 6.61 22.95
CA LYS A 282 0.89 5.43 22.18
C LYS A 282 1.48 4.14 22.73
N LEU A 283 2.79 4.14 23.06
CA LEU A 283 3.43 2.97 23.69
C LEU A 283 2.79 2.62 25.03
N PHE A 284 2.45 3.60 25.85
CA PHE A 284 1.75 3.38 27.11
C PHE A 284 0.34 2.83 26.89
N ALA A 285 -0.38 3.36 25.90
CA ALA A 285 -1.73 2.92 25.54
C ALA A 285 -1.80 1.49 24.97
N ASN A 286 -0.67 0.78 24.80
CA ASN A 286 -0.67 -0.63 24.43
C ASN A 286 -1.13 -1.57 25.56
N SER A 287 -1.25 -1.09 26.80
CA SER A 287 -1.77 -1.87 27.93
C SER A 287 -3.06 -1.25 28.47
N ARG A 288 -3.94 -2.08 29.06
CA ARG A 288 -5.17 -1.60 29.68
C ARG A 288 -4.90 -0.54 30.74
N ARG A 289 -4.00 -0.81 31.68
CA ARG A 289 -3.58 0.14 32.72
C ARG A 289 -3.02 1.44 32.12
N GLY A 290 -2.18 1.34 31.08
CA GLY A 290 -1.61 2.52 30.42
C GLY A 290 -2.68 3.38 29.74
N LYS A 291 -3.70 2.78 29.11
CA LYS A 291 -4.85 3.52 28.57
C LYS A 291 -5.60 4.27 29.65
N GLU A 292 -5.91 3.61 30.74
CA GLU A 292 -6.59 4.21 31.89
C GLU A 292 -5.81 5.39 32.46
N GLU A 293 -4.49 5.25 32.64
CA GLU A 293 -3.61 6.33 33.15
C GLU A 293 -3.49 7.50 32.17
N VAL A 294 -3.39 7.22 30.84
CA VAL A 294 -3.30 8.27 29.80
C VAL A 294 -4.63 9.03 29.68
N LEU A 295 -5.76 8.34 29.73
CA LEU A 295 -7.09 8.98 29.70
C LEU A 295 -7.37 9.80 30.95
N SER A 296 -7.07 9.26 32.15
CA SER A 296 -7.27 9.98 33.41
C SER A 296 -6.36 11.20 33.57
N ALA A 297 -5.24 11.23 32.85
CA ALA A 297 -4.34 12.39 32.78
C ALA A 297 -4.88 13.56 31.92
N GLY A 298 -6.04 13.42 31.27
CA GLY A 298 -6.64 14.48 30.46
C GLY A 298 -6.12 14.52 29.01
N MET A 299 -5.62 13.41 28.50
CA MET A 299 -5.01 13.31 27.16
C MET A 299 -5.95 13.82 26.05
N VAL A 300 -7.25 13.53 26.13
CA VAL A 300 -8.22 13.93 25.08
C VAL A 300 -8.26 15.44 24.95
N SER A 301 -8.40 16.17 26.09
CA SER A 301 -8.42 17.64 26.09
C SER A 301 -7.09 18.24 25.58
N ALA A 302 -5.94 17.66 25.95
CA ALA A 302 -4.64 18.12 25.45
C ALA A 302 -4.53 17.90 23.91
N CYS A 303 -5.01 16.77 23.40
CA CYS A 303 -5.07 16.52 21.96
C CYS A 303 -5.99 17.48 21.21
N GLU A 304 -7.18 17.80 21.78
CA GLU A 304 -8.10 18.76 21.19
C GLU A 304 -7.45 20.14 21.03
N LYS A 305 -6.79 20.66 22.06
CA LYS A 305 -6.05 21.93 22.00
C LYS A 305 -4.95 21.92 20.93
N CYS A 306 -4.19 20.81 20.82
CA CYS A 306 -3.17 20.67 19.77
C CYS A 306 -3.80 20.67 18.39
N LEU A 307 -4.94 19.99 18.20
CA LEU A 307 -5.64 19.93 16.91
C LEU A 307 -6.21 21.29 16.52
N ASP A 308 -6.73 22.07 17.48
CA ASP A 308 -7.21 23.44 17.26
C ASP A 308 -6.08 24.35 16.75
N ALA A 309 -4.92 24.29 17.40
CA ALA A 309 -3.75 25.06 17.00
C ALA A 309 -3.23 24.65 15.62
N LEU A 310 -3.19 23.35 15.32
CA LEU A 310 -2.73 22.84 14.03
C LEU A 310 -3.69 23.15 12.87
N GLU A 311 -4.99 23.23 13.10
CA GLU A 311 -5.98 23.65 12.08
C GLU A 311 -5.68 25.05 11.57
N THR A 312 -5.42 25.98 12.49
CA THR A 312 -5.01 27.35 12.16
C THR A 312 -3.70 27.40 11.34
N ALA A 313 -2.76 26.51 11.63
CA ALA A 313 -1.47 26.42 10.94
C ALA A 313 -1.58 25.82 9.52
N VAL A 314 -2.42 24.79 9.34
CA VAL A 314 -2.62 24.11 8.04
C VAL A 314 -3.32 25.03 7.05
N ASP A 315 -4.37 25.73 7.46
CA ASP A 315 -5.09 26.66 6.59
C ASP A 315 -4.21 27.80 6.08
N LYS A 316 -3.20 28.20 6.85
CA LYS A 316 -2.29 29.29 6.49
C LYS A 316 -1.08 28.84 5.64
N ARG A 317 -0.62 27.59 5.70
CA ARG A 317 0.72 27.20 5.20
C ARG A 317 0.76 25.91 4.35
N GLY A 318 -0.23 25.05 4.35
CA GLY A 318 -0.20 23.74 3.64
C GLY A 318 0.92 22.80 4.11
N ASP A 319 1.25 22.80 5.41
CA ASP A 319 2.43 22.15 5.96
C ASP A 319 2.23 20.64 6.16
N LYS A 320 3.11 19.83 5.52
CA LYS A 320 3.15 18.36 5.69
C LYS A 320 3.36 17.94 7.16
N THR A 321 4.12 18.70 7.91
CA THR A 321 4.46 18.42 9.32
C THR A 321 3.22 18.56 10.20
N ALA A 322 2.40 19.56 9.96
CA ALA A 322 1.13 19.75 10.68
C ALA A 322 0.16 18.59 10.41
N THR A 323 0.08 18.12 9.17
CA THR A 323 -0.73 16.94 8.81
C THR A 323 -0.23 15.68 9.54
N GLN A 324 1.08 15.46 9.59
CA GLN A 324 1.67 14.32 10.28
C GLN A 324 1.39 14.35 11.80
N LEU A 325 1.42 15.54 12.40
CA LEU A 325 1.07 15.73 13.80
C LEU A 325 -0.41 15.45 14.08
N GLN A 326 -1.29 15.93 13.21
CA GLN A 326 -2.72 15.64 13.29
C GLN A 326 -2.98 14.14 13.25
N ASP A 327 -2.39 13.42 12.30
CA ASP A 327 -2.49 11.97 12.18
C ASP A 327 -2.01 11.24 13.43
N ALA A 328 -0.88 11.69 13.97
CA ALA A 328 -0.31 11.09 15.18
C ALA A 328 -1.23 11.27 16.41
N LEU A 329 -1.77 12.49 16.62
CA LEU A 329 -2.69 12.80 17.71
C LEU A 329 -3.96 11.96 17.62
N CYS A 330 -4.53 11.83 16.44
CA CYS A 330 -5.75 11.06 16.24
C CYS A 330 -5.55 9.57 16.40
N SER A 331 -4.45 9.05 15.91
CA SER A 331 -4.07 7.66 16.16
C SER A 331 -3.93 7.37 17.67
N LEU A 332 -3.43 8.33 18.46
CA LEU A 332 -3.41 8.21 19.92
C LEU A 332 -4.82 8.16 20.50
N CYS A 333 -5.71 9.08 20.11
CA CYS A 333 -7.10 9.11 20.58
C CYS A 333 -7.83 7.80 20.30
N VAL A 334 -7.74 7.30 19.06
CA VAL A 334 -8.35 6.03 18.65
C VAL A 334 -7.80 4.85 19.46
N ARG A 335 -6.49 4.82 19.72
CA ARG A 335 -5.85 3.74 20.50
C ARG A 335 -6.32 3.70 21.95
N CYS A 336 -6.68 4.83 22.51
CA CYS A 336 -7.19 4.93 23.88
C CYS A 336 -8.67 4.55 24.00
N VAL A 337 -9.44 4.53 22.91
CA VAL A 337 -10.86 4.08 22.94
C VAL A 337 -10.90 2.60 23.37
N PRO A 338 -11.78 2.22 24.32
CA PRO A 338 -11.96 0.84 24.73
C PRO A 338 -12.29 -0.08 23.55
N ALA A 339 -11.82 -1.32 23.59
CA ALA A 339 -12.18 -2.33 22.60
C ALA A 339 -13.66 -2.71 22.78
N GLU A 340 -14.39 -2.82 21.67
CA GLU A 340 -15.80 -3.23 21.64
C GLU A 340 -15.98 -4.47 20.78
N LYS A 341 -16.97 -5.30 21.13
CA LYS A 341 -17.36 -6.40 20.28
C LYS A 341 -18.00 -5.87 19.00
N PHE A 342 -17.77 -6.56 17.90
CA PHE A 342 -18.39 -6.22 16.63
C PHE A 342 -19.92 -6.30 16.73
N PRO A 343 -20.69 -5.34 16.17
CA PRO A 343 -22.15 -5.24 16.38
C PRO A 343 -22.95 -6.44 15.88
N LEU A 344 -22.47 -7.17 14.86
CA LEU A 344 -23.12 -8.37 14.36
C LEU A 344 -22.50 -9.60 15.03
N ALA A 345 -23.29 -10.32 15.83
CA ALA A 345 -22.90 -11.58 16.43
C ALA A 345 -22.95 -12.70 15.37
N GLY A 346 -21.88 -13.49 15.32
CA GLY A 346 -21.79 -14.66 14.45
C GLY A 346 -21.55 -14.30 12.96
N GLN A 347 -20.53 -14.89 12.38
CA GLN A 347 -20.21 -14.74 10.96
C GLN A 347 -20.92 -15.80 10.11
N SER A 348 -22.24 -15.94 10.28
CA SER A 348 -22.99 -16.71 9.31
C SER A 348 -23.03 -15.90 8.01
N PHE A 349 -22.52 -16.49 6.94
CA PHE A 349 -22.59 -15.90 5.62
C PHE A 349 -24.03 -15.95 5.12
N PRO A 350 -24.68 -14.82 4.83
CA PRO A 350 -26.02 -14.86 4.25
C PRO A 350 -26.01 -15.45 2.83
N LEU A 351 -24.84 -15.52 2.21
CA LEU A 351 -24.67 -16.01 0.84
C LEU A 351 -23.59 -17.08 0.78
N SER A 352 -23.98 -18.28 0.42
CA SER A 352 -23.07 -19.41 0.15
C SER A 352 -23.35 -19.99 -1.24
N PHE A 353 -22.27 -20.41 -1.90
CA PHE A 353 -22.33 -21.12 -3.17
C PHE A 353 -21.82 -22.55 -2.97
N THR A 354 -22.57 -23.54 -3.44
CA THR A 354 -22.17 -24.95 -3.35
C THR A 354 -21.13 -25.28 -4.39
N LEU A 355 -19.90 -25.53 -3.97
CA LEU A 355 -18.81 -25.86 -4.88
C LEU A 355 -18.98 -27.23 -5.54
N PRO A 356 -18.54 -27.40 -6.79
CA PRO A 356 -18.49 -28.70 -7.46
C PRO A 356 -17.59 -29.67 -6.68
N ARG A 357 -18.01 -30.94 -6.58
CA ARG A 357 -17.18 -31.98 -5.93
C ARG A 357 -15.93 -32.23 -6.78
N THR A 358 -14.76 -31.93 -6.28
CA THR A 358 -13.48 -32.30 -6.89
C THR A 358 -13.24 -33.78 -6.68
N ARG A 359 -12.95 -34.54 -7.74
CA ARG A 359 -12.50 -35.95 -7.63
C ARG A 359 -11.08 -35.94 -7.03
N THR A 360 -10.96 -36.12 -5.74
CA THR A 360 -9.68 -36.46 -5.10
C THR A 360 -9.30 -37.86 -5.48
N ARG A 361 -8.31 -38.01 -6.35
CA ARG A 361 -7.68 -39.29 -6.60
C ARG A 361 -6.73 -39.56 -5.43
N THR A 362 -7.23 -40.33 -4.45
CA THR A 362 -6.37 -40.89 -3.41
C THR A 362 -5.37 -41.81 -4.07
N LEU A 363 -4.09 -41.39 -4.09
CA LEU A 363 -2.99 -42.31 -4.34
C LEU A 363 -2.95 -43.29 -3.17
N SER A 364 -3.39 -44.53 -3.41
CA SER A 364 -3.28 -45.62 -2.42
C SER A 364 -1.78 -45.94 -2.26
N SER A 365 -1.16 -45.41 -1.22
CA SER A 365 0.02 -46.04 -0.65
C SER A 365 -0.47 -47.29 0.13
N LYS A 366 -0.09 -48.46 -0.32
CA LYS A 366 -0.27 -49.70 0.43
C LYS A 366 0.44 -49.61 1.79
N GLY A 367 -0.31 -49.72 2.87
CA GLY A 367 0.25 -49.90 4.19
C GLY A 367 -0.52 -49.18 5.28
N GLY A 368 -1.40 -49.92 6.00
CA GLY A 368 -1.82 -49.62 7.38
C GLY A 368 -3.18 -48.95 7.55
N GLU A 369 -4.20 -49.76 7.70
CA GLU A 369 -5.52 -49.37 8.21
C GLU A 369 -5.43 -48.65 9.55
N LYS A 370 -6.00 -47.43 9.63
CA LYS A 370 -6.70 -46.93 10.82
C LYS A 370 -7.91 -46.09 10.38
N ARG A 371 -9.09 -46.61 10.69
CA ARG A 371 -10.37 -45.93 10.61
C ARG A 371 -10.31 -44.60 11.40
N ALA A 372 -10.67 -43.53 10.79
CA ALA A 372 -11.11 -42.30 11.47
C ALA A 372 -12.59 -42.09 11.13
N THR A 373 -13.41 -42.31 12.12
CA THR A 373 -14.82 -41.97 12.16
C THR A 373 -14.98 -40.50 12.46
N THR A 374 -15.68 -39.79 11.57
CA THR A 374 -16.21 -38.47 11.85
C THR A 374 -17.33 -38.56 12.89
N SER A 375 -17.18 -37.92 14.01
CA SER A 375 -18.26 -37.62 14.93
C SER A 375 -18.18 -36.18 15.39
N TYR A 376 -19.18 -35.37 15.00
CA TYR A 376 -19.55 -34.17 15.73
C TYR A 376 -20.13 -34.56 17.06
N ALA A 377 -19.53 -34.19 18.17
CA ALA A 377 -20.11 -34.26 19.49
C ALA A 377 -19.94 -32.95 20.23
N ARG A 378 -21.10 -32.41 20.64
CA ARG A 378 -21.25 -31.41 21.70
C ARG A 378 -20.57 -31.90 22.97
N ALA A 379 -19.93 -31.00 23.69
CA ALA A 379 -19.73 -31.16 25.12
C ALA A 379 -20.08 -29.84 25.81
N GLU A 380 -21.09 -29.96 26.64
CA GLU A 380 -21.45 -28.96 27.68
C GLU A 380 -20.65 -29.27 28.96
N ASP A 381 -20.30 -28.21 29.66
CA ASP A 381 -20.29 -28.02 31.09
C ASP A 381 -19.15 -28.58 31.95
N GLY A 382 -18.65 -27.70 32.85
CA GLY A 382 -18.07 -28.12 34.12
C GLY A 382 -16.77 -27.39 34.55
N GLY A 383 -16.88 -26.19 35.01
CA GLY A 383 -16.41 -25.61 36.26
C GLY A 383 -14.94 -25.67 36.74
N ARG A 384 -14.44 -24.50 37.15
CA ARG A 384 -13.46 -24.14 38.19
C ARG A 384 -12.00 -23.86 37.81
N SER A 385 -11.78 -22.53 37.87
CA SER A 385 -10.65 -21.83 38.55
C SER A 385 -9.27 -22.47 38.62
N SER A 386 -8.31 -21.81 38.02
CA SER A 386 -7.09 -21.32 38.70
C SER A 386 -6.36 -20.33 37.77
N ASP A 387 -6.08 -19.16 38.34
CA ASP A 387 -5.17 -18.18 37.80
C ASP A 387 -3.77 -18.78 37.77
N GLU A 388 -3.15 -18.83 36.60
CA GLU A 388 -1.72 -18.84 36.44
C GLU A 388 -1.32 -18.26 35.10
N ASP A 389 -0.40 -17.31 35.18
CA ASP A 389 0.19 -16.52 34.11
C ASP A 389 0.69 -17.34 32.91
N GLN A 390 0.05 -17.22 31.75
CA GLN A 390 0.68 -17.54 30.49
C GLN A 390 1.20 -16.26 29.85
N GLU A 391 2.52 -16.14 29.80
CA GLU A 391 3.24 -15.12 29.07
C GLU A 391 2.98 -15.23 27.57
N GLU A 392 2.11 -14.37 27.05
CA GLU A 392 1.99 -14.15 25.60
C GLU A 392 3.19 -13.32 25.13
N ALA A 393 3.94 -13.87 24.20
CA ALA A 393 4.99 -13.16 23.50
C ALA A 393 4.38 -12.11 22.58
N ASP A 394 4.53 -10.82 22.95
CA ASP A 394 4.19 -9.68 22.09
C ASP A 394 5.26 -9.55 20.99
N ASP A 395 4.91 -9.93 19.77
CA ASP A 395 5.67 -9.58 18.58
C ASP A 395 5.43 -8.12 18.20
N GLU A 396 6.52 -7.41 18.00
CA GLU A 396 6.60 -5.98 17.75
C GLU A 396 5.98 -5.60 16.39
N TYR A 397 5.00 -4.71 16.41
CA TYR A 397 4.69 -3.87 15.25
C TYR A 397 5.69 -2.71 15.21
N ALA A 398 6.59 -2.73 14.23
CA ALA A 398 7.35 -1.56 13.82
C ALA A 398 6.45 -0.69 12.94
N GLU A 399 5.80 0.31 13.52
CA GLU A 399 5.32 1.47 12.77
C GLU A 399 6.54 2.38 12.52
N GLU A 400 6.96 2.45 11.27
CA GLU A 400 7.97 3.38 10.80
C GLU A 400 7.46 4.81 10.97
N LEU A 401 8.16 5.58 11.79
CA LEU A 401 8.23 7.02 11.63
C LEU A 401 9.00 7.28 10.35
N GLY A 402 8.34 7.88 9.34
CA GLY A 402 8.94 8.14 8.05
C GLY A 402 10.22 8.94 8.16
N GLU A 403 11.35 8.32 7.95
CA GLU A 403 12.57 8.99 7.52
C GLU A 403 12.60 8.99 6.00
N GLU A 404 12.30 10.14 5.41
CA GLU A 404 12.73 10.43 4.03
C GLU A 404 14.26 10.52 4.01
N SER A 405 14.90 9.42 3.72
CA SER A 405 16.23 9.43 3.12
C SER A 405 16.22 8.44 1.97
N GLY A 406 16.44 8.95 0.75
CA GLY A 406 16.44 8.19 -0.47
C GLY A 406 17.29 6.93 -0.39
N ALA A 407 16.61 5.80 -0.44
CA ALA A 407 17.16 4.52 -0.84
C ALA A 407 16.02 3.72 -1.44
N SER A 408 16.10 3.56 -2.74
CA SER A 408 15.32 2.63 -3.53
C SER A 408 15.33 1.23 -2.90
N GLY A 409 14.15 0.65 -2.68
CA GLY A 409 14.01 -0.78 -2.49
C GLY A 409 13.62 -1.25 -1.09
N ALA A 410 12.39 -0.95 -0.67
CA ALA A 410 11.72 -1.70 0.37
C ALA A 410 10.22 -1.71 0.09
N SER A 411 9.83 -2.80 -0.36
CA SER A 411 8.79 -3.76 0.04
C SER A 411 7.35 -3.43 -0.31
N ASP A 412 6.95 -3.92 -1.49
CA ASP A 412 5.57 -4.30 -1.80
C ASP A 412 5.21 -5.66 -1.10
N MET A 413 5.83 -5.98 0.03
CA MET A 413 5.80 -7.33 0.59
C MET A 413 4.69 -7.62 1.61
N ASP A 414 3.93 -6.63 2.09
CA ASP A 414 3.16 -6.84 3.31
C ASP A 414 1.72 -7.35 3.17
N ASP A 415 1.10 -7.31 1.98
CA ASP A 415 -0.24 -7.88 1.82
C ASP A 415 -0.23 -9.40 1.50
N ASP A 416 0.87 -9.95 1.00
CA ASP A 416 0.94 -11.34 0.55
C ASP A 416 1.43 -12.34 1.63
N VAL A 417 2.06 -11.88 2.71
CA VAL A 417 2.62 -12.77 3.75
C VAL A 417 1.52 -13.44 4.60
N ARG A 418 0.33 -12.87 4.64
CA ARG A 418 -0.81 -13.45 5.37
C ARG A 418 -1.54 -14.55 4.61
N GLU A 419 -1.43 -14.63 3.27
CA GLU A 419 -2.11 -15.66 2.46
C GLU A 419 -1.42 -17.04 2.50
N LEU A 420 -0.19 -17.16 2.97
CA LEU A 420 0.59 -18.41 2.90
C LEU A 420 0.23 -19.49 3.93
N LYS A 421 -0.80 -19.32 4.75
CA LYS A 421 -1.29 -20.36 5.70
C LYS A 421 -2.63 -21.00 5.33
N GLY A 422 -3.12 -20.77 4.11
CA GLY A 422 -4.17 -21.64 3.57
C GLY A 422 -3.53 -22.92 3.04
N ASP A 423 -3.95 -24.08 3.54
CA ASP A 423 -3.59 -25.39 2.98
C ASP A 423 -3.93 -25.39 1.49
N GLY A 424 -2.91 -25.13 0.66
CA GLY A 424 -3.05 -25.17 -0.78
C GLY A 424 -3.34 -26.61 -1.21
N ILE A 425 -4.61 -26.94 -1.42
CA ILE A 425 -4.99 -28.12 -2.18
C ILE A 425 -4.44 -27.91 -3.57
N ARG A 426 -3.26 -28.47 -3.86
CA ARG A 426 -2.75 -28.57 -5.22
C ARG A 426 -3.69 -29.52 -5.97
N THR A 427 -4.65 -28.95 -6.71
CA THR A 427 -5.45 -29.71 -7.66
C THR A 427 -4.54 -30.09 -8.82
N GLN A 428 -4.69 -31.31 -9.32
CA GLN A 428 -4.00 -31.76 -10.51
C GLN A 428 -4.39 -30.84 -11.66
N SER A 429 -3.39 -30.27 -12.37
CA SER A 429 -3.64 -29.38 -13.52
C SER A 429 -4.42 -30.13 -14.59
N ASP A 430 -5.63 -29.65 -14.90
CA ASP A 430 -6.38 -30.12 -16.05
C ASP A 430 -5.79 -29.52 -17.33
N MET A 431 -5.31 -30.34 -18.24
CA MET A 431 -4.82 -29.88 -19.53
C MET A 431 -5.96 -29.66 -20.52
N PRO A 432 -6.08 -28.47 -21.15
CA PRO A 432 -7.12 -28.23 -22.14
C PRO A 432 -6.80 -28.99 -23.45
N GLN A 433 -7.86 -29.52 -24.08
CA GLN A 433 -7.76 -30.00 -25.46
C GLN A 433 -7.81 -28.79 -26.41
N LEU A 434 -6.69 -28.28 -26.84
CA LEU A 434 -6.56 -27.02 -27.59
C LEU A 434 -7.33 -27.06 -28.93
N SER A 435 -7.47 -28.22 -29.57
CA SER A 435 -8.31 -28.37 -30.78
C SER A 435 -9.76 -27.88 -30.61
N LYS A 436 -10.31 -27.93 -29.39
CA LYS A 436 -11.67 -27.41 -29.10
C LYS A 436 -11.73 -25.89 -29.10
N TYR A 437 -10.58 -25.21 -28.99
CA TYR A 437 -10.48 -23.77 -28.96
C TYR A 437 -10.16 -23.18 -30.35
N ALA A 438 -9.77 -24.00 -31.34
CA ALA A 438 -9.56 -23.56 -32.72
C ALA A 438 -10.78 -22.80 -33.30
N LYS A 439 -11.98 -23.22 -32.96
CA LYS A 439 -13.22 -22.54 -33.38
C LYS A 439 -13.29 -21.04 -33.00
N PHE A 440 -12.55 -20.60 -31.99
CA PHE A 440 -12.49 -19.19 -31.58
C PHE A 440 -11.51 -18.36 -32.42
N PHE A 441 -10.88 -18.97 -33.42
CA PHE A 441 -9.95 -18.37 -34.36
C PHE A 441 -10.42 -18.54 -35.80
N ALA A 442 -11.73 -18.44 -36.04
CA ALA A 442 -12.34 -18.63 -37.33
C ALA A 442 -11.86 -17.60 -38.42
N GLU A 443 -11.36 -16.46 -37.98
CA GLU A 443 -10.74 -15.46 -38.84
C GLU A 443 -9.44 -15.97 -39.48
N LEU A 444 -8.75 -16.93 -38.88
CA LEU A 444 -7.57 -17.58 -39.43
C LEU A 444 -7.93 -18.68 -40.49
N GLU A 445 -9.13 -19.29 -40.39
CA GLU A 445 -9.59 -20.34 -41.28
C GLU A 445 -10.34 -19.76 -42.48
N HIS A 446 -11.15 -18.72 -42.26
CA HIS A 446 -12.12 -18.23 -43.24
C HIS A 446 -11.88 -16.77 -43.66
N GLY A 447 -10.80 -16.17 -43.18
CA GLY A 447 -10.58 -14.74 -43.30
C GLY A 447 -11.57 -13.89 -42.43
N ALA A 448 -11.36 -12.61 -42.43
CA ALA A 448 -12.20 -11.66 -41.72
C ALA A 448 -13.49 -11.32 -42.51
N ILE A 449 -14.21 -12.34 -42.95
CA ILE A 449 -15.46 -12.20 -43.76
C ILE A 449 -16.67 -12.43 -42.86
N SER A 450 -17.49 -11.42 -42.67
CA SER A 450 -18.73 -11.51 -41.92
C SER A 450 -19.83 -12.22 -42.72
N LYS A 451 -20.12 -13.49 -42.39
CA LYS A 451 -21.19 -14.27 -43.08
C LYS A 451 -22.61 -13.71 -42.84
N ASP A 452 -22.84 -13.04 -41.72
CA ASP A 452 -24.20 -12.64 -41.31
C ASP A 452 -24.69 -11.34 -41.91
N ARG A 453 -23.85 -10.57 -42.61
CA ARG A 453 -24.24 -9.29 -43.24
C ARG A 453 -24.70 -9.40 -44.69
N ALA A 454 -24.39 -10.48 -45.40
CA ALA A 454 -24.83 -10.70 -46.80
C ALA A 454 -26.34 -10.85 -46.91
N ALA A 455 -27.03 -11.35 -45.91
CA ALA A 455 -28.46 -11.54 -45.88
C ALA A 455 -29.27 -10.25 -45.60
N LYS A 456 -28.71 -9.29 -44.85
CA LYS A 456 -29.39 -8.02 -44.50
C LYS A 456 -29.22 -6.91 -45.53
N LYS A 457 -28.30 -7.03 -46.49
CA LYS A 457 -28.00 -5.97 -47.50
C LYS A 457 -29.04 -5.86 -48.64
N LYS A 458 -30.07 -6.73 -48.66
CA LYS A 458 -31.08 -6.71 -49.72
C LYS A 458 -32.30 -5.78 -49.50
N SER A 459 -32.36 -5.01 -48.44
CA SER A 459 -33.56 -4.25 -48.10
C SER A 459 -33.41 -2.75 -47.78
N ILE A 460 -32.23 -2.14 -47.90
CA ILE A 460 -32.14 -0.68 -47.69
C ILE A 460 -31.12 -0.07 -48.65
N GLY A 461 -31.62 0.42 -49.79
CA GLY A 461 -30.88 1.32 -50.66
C GLY A 461 -30.93 2.74 -50.10
N GLY A 462 -29.80 3.25 -49.70
CA GLY A 462 -29.63 4.61 -49.22
C GLY A 462 -28.14 4.93 -49.11
N SER A 463 -27.62 5.74 -50.06
CA SER A 463 -26.23 6.24 -50.05
C SER A 463 -26.08 7.33 -48.99
N GLY A 464 -25.30 7.08 -48.02
CA GLY A 464 -24.86 8.04 -46.99
C GLY A 464 -24.17 7.29 -45.85
N THR A 465 -22.87 7.53 -45.61
CA THR A 465 -22.17 7.05 -44.44
C THR A 465 -22.76 7.73 -43.19
N PRO A 466 -23.51 7.03 -42.32
CA PRO A 466 -24.00 7.66 -41.12
C PRO A 466 -22.85 7.62 -40.10
N ALA A 467 -22.50 8.77 -39.58
CA ALA A 467 -21.81 8.86 -38.30
C ALA A 467 -22.55 7.97 -37.28
N VAL A 468 -21.82 7.07 -36.60
CA VAL A 468 -22.43 6.16 -35.63
C VAL A 468 -22.92 6.98 -34.45
N SER A 469 -24.21 7.31 -34.45
CA SER A 469 -24.85 7.96 -33.33
C SER A 469 -24.82 6.99 -32.10
N PRO A 470 -24.58 7.50 -30.87
CA PRO A 470 -24.68 6.68 -29.66
C PRO A 470 -26.07 6.03 -29.58
N PRO A 471 -26.19 4.87 -28.90
CA PRO A 471 -27.49 4.19 -28.73
C PRO A 471 -28.51 5.17 -28.14
N GLN A 472 -29.73 5.17 -28.68
CA GLN A 472 -30.81 5.86 -27.99
C GLN A 472 -30.90 5.31 -26.57
N PRO A 473 -30.98 6.15 -25.52
CA PRO A 473 -30.98 5.69 -24.11
C PRO A 473 -31.99 4.58 -23.83
N ILE A 474 -33.17 4.64 -24.46
CA ILE A 474 -34.23 3.63 -24.31
C ILE A 474 -33.80 2.24 -24.84
N GLN A 475 -33.08 2.18 -25.97
CA GLN A 475 -32.63 0.88 -26.53
C GLN A 475 -31.54 0.24 -25.66
N TYR A 476 -30.65 1.05 -25.12
CA TYR A 476 -29.60 0.57 -24.22
C TYR A 476 -30.21 0.11 -22.90
N ALA A 477 -31.17 0.84 -22.34
CA ALA A 477 -31.91 0.45 -21.14
C ALA A 477 -32.60 -0.90 -21.33
N GLN A 478 -33.28 -1.11 -22.45
CA GLN A 478 -33.94 -2.40 -22.71
C GLN A 478 -32.93 -3.54 -22.88
N ALA A 479 -31.79 -3.29 -23.49
CA ALA A 479 -30.71 -4.29 -23.59
C ALA A 479 -30.17 -4.69 -22.22
N ILE A 480 -29.93 -3.72 -21.30
CA ILE A 480 -29.50 -4.01 -19.94
C ILE A 480 -30.54 -4.85 -19.20
N LEU A 481 -31.81 -4.48 -19.25
CA LEU A 481 -32.89 -5.22 -18.59
C LEU A 481 -32.97 -6.67 -19.10
N ASN A 482 -32.85 -6.90 -20.39
CA ASN A 482 -32.85 -8.24 -21.00
C ASN A 482 -31.63 -9.05 -20.52
N GLN A 483 -30.46 -8.42 -20.44
CA GLN A 483 -29.24 -9.09 -19.96
C GLN A 483 -29.33 -9.38 -18.46
N ALA A 484 -29.84 -8.46 -17.64
CA ALA A 484 -30.04 -8.66 -16.21
C ALA A 484 -30.94 -9.86 -15.90
N GLN A 485 -32.01 -10.03 -16.68
CA GLN A 485 -32.92 -11.18 -16.56
C GLN A 485 -32.24 -12.51 -16.92
N SER A 486 -31.23 -12.51 -17.77
CA SER A 486 -30.54 -13.71 -18.21
C SER A 486 -29.32 -14.06 -17.33
N THR A 487 -28.88 -13.19 -16.45
CA THR A 487 -27.74 -13.46 -15.57
C THR A 487 -28.12 -14.41 -14.45
N ARG A 488 -27.14 -15.24 -14.04
CA ARG A 488 -27.28 -16.12 -12.89
C ARG A 488 -26.56 -15.51 -11.70
N SER A 489 -27.32 -15.16 -10.69
CA SER A 489 -26.80 -14.60 -9.43
C SER A 489 -27.10 -15.52 -8.26
N ILE A 490 -26.17 -15.61 -7.32
CA ILE A 490 -26.40 -16.27 -6.04
C ILE A 490 -27.26 -15.39 -5.10
N GLN A 491 -27.32 -14.07 -5.39
CA GLN A 491 -28.16 -13.14 -4.67
C GLN A 491 -29.56 -13.07 -5.35
N ARG A 492 -30.60 -12.99 -4.54
CA ARG A 492 -31.94 -12.68 -5.03
C ARG A 492 -32.10 -11.17 -5.09
N TRP A 493 -31.98 -10.59 -6.28
CA TRP A 493 -32.24 -9.19 -6.48
C TRP A 493 -33.72 -8.86 -6.29
N VAL A 494 -33.98 -7.75 -5.65
CA VAL A 494 -35.35 -7.24 -5.46
C VAL A 494 -35.66 -6.09 -6.38
N LYS A 495 -34.64 -5.50 -6.98
CA LYS A 495 -34.76 -4.40 -7.93
C LYS A 495 -33.65 -4.43 -8.98
N VAL A 496 -33.89 -3.71 -10.06
CA VAL A 496 -32.90 -3.38 -11.07
C VAL A 496 -32.37 -1.97 -10.74
N ALA A 497 -31.07 -1.87 -10.54
CA ALA A 497 -30.42 -0.61 -10.16
C ALA A 497 -29.30 -0.30 -11.17
N TYR A 498 -29.71 0.36 -12.26
CA TYR A 498 -28.80 0.88 -13.28
C TYR A 498 -29.05 2.38 -13.40
N PRO A 499 -28.49 3.18 -12.49
CA PRO A 499 -28.75 4.63 -12.42
C PRO A 499 -28.34 5.35 -13.71
N GLU A 500 -27.37 4.82 -14.44
CA GLU A 500 -26.89 5.35 -15.72
C GLU A 500 -27.97 5.41 -16.80
N LEU A 501 -29.08 4.69 -16.64
CA LEU A 501 -30.22 4.72 -17.58
C LEU A 501 -31.09 5.98 -17.45
N VAL A 502 -30.92 6.76 -16.38
CA VAL A 502 -31.76 7.94 -16.12
C VAL A 502 -31.40 9.13 -17.00
N GLY A 503 -30.21 9.12 -17.63
CA GLY A 503 -29.82 10.23 -18.49
C GLY A 503 -28.62 9.92 -19.39
N PRO A 504 -28.31 10.77 -20.38
CA PRO A 504 -27.16 10.58 -21.24
C PRO A 504 -25.86 10.74 -20.47
N ASP A 505 -24.85 9.93 -20.82
CA ASP A 505 -23.49 10.13 -20.33
C ASP A 505 -23.00 11.54 -20.69
N ARG A 506 -22.65 12.31 -19.70
CA ARG A 506 -21.94 13.58 -19.88
C ARG A 506 -20.51 13.39 -19.42
N GLU A 507 -19.57 13.86 -20.23
CA GLU A 507 -18.21 14.04 -19.78
C GLU A 507 -18.19 15.05 -18.64
N LEU A 508 -17.77 14.60 -17.47
CA LEU A 508 -17.62 15.46 -16.31
C LEU A 508 -16.20 16.02 -16.30
N PRO A 509 -16.03 17.28 -15.89
CA PRO A 509 -14.69 17.84 -15.73
C PRO A 509 -13.93 17.09 -14.64
N LEU A 510 -12.60 17.00 -14.80
CA LEU A 510 -11.70 16.44 -13.79
C LEU A 510 -11.94 17.09 -12.44
N GLN A 511 -12.12 16.26 -11.42
CA GLN A 511 -12.32 16.70 -10.04
C GLN A 511 -10.98 16.69 -9.29
N PRO A 512 -10.63 17.75 -8.51
CA PRO A 512 -9.40 17.77 -7.76
C PRO A 512 -9.39 16.71 -6.65
N LEU A 513 -8.20 16.25 -6.27
CA LEU A 513 -8.01 15.44 -5.06
C LEU A 513 -8.40 16.29 -3.82
N VAL A 514 -9.21 15.72 -2.94
CA VAL A 514 -9.73 16.40 -1.75
C VAL A 514 -9.07 15.82 -0.50
N PHE A 515 -7.99 16.45 -0.06
CA PHE A 515 -7.35 16.09 1.21
C PHE A 515 -8.16 16.69 2.37
N SER A 516 -8.71 15.83 3.22
CA SER A 516 -9.48 16.27 4.38
C SER A 516 -8.60 16.39 5.62
N THR A 517 -8.41 17.61 6.09
CA THR A 517 -7.69 17.91 7.35
C THR A 517 -8.61 17.83 8.57
N ASN A 518 -9.92 18.07 8.41
CA ASN A 518 -10.89 18.16 9.51
C ASN A 518 -11.40 16.80 10.00
N ALA A 519 -11.16 15.71 9.27
CA ALA A 519 -11.59 14.36 9.64
C ALA A 519 -11.09 13.93 11.02
N MET A 520 -9.95 14.43 11.39
CA MET A 520 -9.22 14.10 12.60
C MET A 520 -9.90 14.64 13.87
N ARG A 521 -10.50 15.84 13.81
CA ARG A 521 -11.27 16.43 14.89
C ARG A 521 -12.48 15.59 15.29
N LEU A 522 -13.14 15.00 14.29
CA LEU A 522 -14.29 14.12 14.49
C LEU A 522 -13.93 12.83 15.23
N VAL A 523 -12.74 12.27 14.96
CA VAL A 523 -12.26 11.05 15.63
C VAL A 523 -11.91 11.36 17.10
N ALA A 524 -11.27 12.49 17.38
CA ALA A 524 -10.97 12.92 18.73
C ALA A 524 -12.26 13.17 19.54
N SER A 525 -13.26 13.84 18.95
CA SER A 525 -14.56 14.11 19.56
C SER A 525 -15.36 12.83 19.84
N LYS A 526 -15.29 11.80 18.98
CA LYS A 526 -15.88 10.48 19.26
C LYS A 526 -15.23 9.82 20.49
N ALA A 527 -13.91 9.90 20.60
CA ALA A 527 -13.17 9.36 21.75
C ALA A 527 -13.57 10.07 23.06
N SER A 528 -13.78 11.39 23.00
CA SER A 528 -14.23 12.23 24.12
C SER A 528 -15.66 11.91 24.55
N LYS A 529 -16.62 11.86 23.63
CA LYS A 529 -18.04 11.60 23.90
C LYS A 529 -18.28 10.22 24.52
N LYS A 530 -17.65 9.16 24.01
CA LYS A 530 -17.77 7.80 24.59
C LYS A 530 -17.19 7.67 26.01
N GLY A 531 -16.28 8.54 26.41
CA GLY A 531 -15.74 8.61 27.78
C GLY A 531 -16.64 9.35 28.77
N LEU A 532 -17.49 10.26 28.33
CA LEU A 532 -18.26 11.21 29.16
C LEU A 532 -19.78 10.95 29.17
N GLU A 533 -20.35 10.28 28.15
CA GLU A 533 -21.80 10.08 28.03
C GLU A 533 -22.30 8.87 28.84
N LYS A 534 -22.42 9.02 30.13
CA LYS A 534 -23.38 8.26 30.95
C LYS A 534 -24.64 9.10 31.25
N GLY A 535 -25.09 9.94 30.30
CA GLY A 535 -26.24 10.83 30.45
C GLY A 535 -27.55 10.19 29.95
N LYS A 536 -28.69 10.59 30.54
CA LYS A 536 -30.05 10.05 30.28
C LYS A 536 -30.61 10.34 28.88
N ASP A 537 -29.93 11.15 28.05
CA ASP A 537 -30.43 11.62 26.74
C ASP A 537 -29.55 11.11 25.53
N ALA A 538 -28.76 10.05 25.72
CA ALA A 538 -27.96 9.49 24.63
C ALA A 538 -28.86 8.86 23.55
N PHE A 539 -28.61 9.18 22.27
CA PHE A 539 -29.27 8.56 21.13
C PHE A 539 -29.16 7.04 21.19
N LYS A 540 -30.27 6.32 21.19
CA LYS A 540 -30.26 4.87 21.22
C LYS A 540 -30.00 4.35 19.79
N SER A 541 -28.79 3.80 19.55
CA SER A 541 -28.47 3.18 18.26
C SER A 541 -29.47 2.10 17.86
N ARG A 542 -29.85 2.08 16.57
CA ARG A 542 -30.78 1.10 16.00
C ARG A 542 -30.32 0.60 14.64
N ILE A 543 -30.56 -0.68 14.34
CA ILE A 543 -30.33 -1.25 13.01
C ILE A 543 -31.49 -0.78 12.10
N VAL A 544 -31.15 -0.06 11.03
CA VAL A 544 -32.11 0.47 10.06
C VAL A 544 -32.10 -0.31 8.74
N TYR A 545 -31.11 -1.13 8.52
CA TYR A 545 -31.01 -2.07 7.40
C TYR A 545 -30.26 -3.33 7.83
N SER A 546 -30.75 -4.51 7.43
CA SER A 546 -30.09 -5.79 7.64
C SER A 546 -30.42 -6.75 6.51
N LEU A 547 -29.41 -7.11 5.72
CA LEU A 547 -29.52 -8.12 4.67
C LEU A 547 -29.89 -9.48 5.24
N ASP A 548 -29.36 -9.85 6.42
CA ASP A 548 -29.65 -11.10 7.11
C ASP A 548 -31.14 -11.19 7.46
N ALA A 549 -31.72 -10.14 8.03
CA ALA A 549 -33.16 -10.09 8.35
C ALA A 549 -34.06 -10.16 7.09
N CYS A 550 -33.60 -9.55 5.97
CA CYS A 550 -34.29 -9.64 4.69
C CYS A 550 -34.29 -11.07 4.12
N ALA A 551 -33.28 -11.86 4.37
CA ALA A 551 -33.16 -13.25 3.93
C ALA A 551 -34.03 -14.19 4.81
N GLU A 552 -34.04 -13.99 6.13
CA GLU A 552 -34.79 -14.83 7.10
C GLU A 552 -36.31 -14.64 7.00
N GLY A 553 -36.81 -13.45 6.62
CA GLY A 553 -38.24 -13.12 6.52
C GLY A 553 -39.02 -13.92 5.48
N ARG A 554 -38.38 -14.81 4.71
CA ARG A 554 -38.99 -15.66 3.69
C ARG A 554 -39.20 -17.11 4.09
N ASP A 555 -38.54 -17.61 5.13
CA ASP A 555 -38.56 -19.04 5.51
C ASP A 555 -39.23 -19.31 6.86
N GLY A 556 -40.03 -18.44 7.38
CA GLY A 556 -41.12 -18.67 8.37
C GLY A 556 -40.79 -19.50 9.63
N ALA A 557 -39.48 -19.59 10.06
CA ALA A 557 -39.18 -20.26 11.31
C ALA A 557 -37.82 -19.83 11.88
N ALA A 558 -37.85 -19.08 12.93
CA ALA A 558 -36.99 -19.17 14.13
C ALA A 558 -37.12 -17.91 15.00
N GLU A 559 -37.78 -18.06 16.09
CA GLU A 559 -37.82 -17.15 17.22
C GLU A 559 -36.67 -17.44 18.18
N GLU A 560 -36.33 -16.36 18.90
CA GLU A 560 -35.57 -16.30 20.13
C GLU A 560 -34.05 -16.04 20.02
N ASN A 561 -33.72 -14.86 20.44
CA ASN A 561 -32.60 -14.32 21.18
C ASN A 561 -32.02 -13.04 20.52
N GLY A 562 -32.55 -11.90 20.94
CA GLY A 562 -32.00 -10.57 20.63
C GLY A 562 -32.16 -10.11 19.19
N ARG A 563 -33.04 -10.68 18.41
CA ARG A 563 -33.31 -10.42 16.99
C ARG A 563 -34.34 -9.30 16.83
N LEU A 564 -34.24 -8.56 15.70
CA LEU A 564 -35.22 -7.57 15.30
C LEU A 564 -36.65 -8.10 15.38
N GLY A 565 -37.55 -7.35 15.98
CA GLY A 565 -38.95 -7.66 16.05
C GLY A 565 -39.61 -7.83 14.68
N ASN A 566 -40.72 -8.58 14.57
CA ASN A 566 -41.41 -8.78 13.30
C ASN A 566 -41.82 -7.46 12.61
N GLU A 567 -42.15 -6.44 13.39
CA GLU A 567 -42.48 -5.11 12.88
C GLU A 567 -41.27 -4.39 12.28
N ASP A 568 -40.11 -4.54 12.90
CA ASP A 568 -38.85 -3.99 12.36
C ASP A 568 -38.39 -4.70 11.10
N LYS A 569 -38.60 -6.04 11.00
CA LYS A 569 -38.34 -6.81 9.80
C LYS A 569 -39.23 -6.40 8.62
N MET A 570 -40.51 -6.11 8.89
CA MET A 570 -41.46 -5.62 7.87
C MET A 570 -41.15 -4.17 7.44
N ARG A 571 -40.66 -3.33 8.33
CA ARG A 571 -40.24 -1.95 8.03
C ARG A 571 -38.99 -1.94 7.14
N LEU A 572 -38.02 -2.81 7.40
CA LEU A 572 -36.80 -2.94 6.61
C LEU A 572 -37.02 -3.38 5.16
N CYS A 573 -38.15 -4.02 4.89
CA CYS A 573 -38.50 -4.55 3.55
C CYS A 573 -39.53 -3.70 2.79
N LYS A 574 -40.11 -2.67 3.41
CA LYS A 574 -41.15 -1.79 2.78
C LYS A 574 -40.72 -0.33 2.89
N LEU A 575 -40.90 0.42 1.81
CA LEU A 575 -40.84 1.88 1.81
C LEU A 575 -41.90 2.45 2.74
N ASP A 576 -41.53 2.74 3.98
CA ASP A 576 -42.38 3.50 4.90
C ASP A 576 -42.01 4.98 4.77
N THR A 577 -42.87 5.73 4.11
CA THR A 577 -42.77 7.19 3.95
C THR A 577 -42.83 7.99 5.27
N ARG A 578 -43.13 7.35 6.38
CA ARG A 578 -43.18 7.92 7.73
C ARG A 578 -41.92 7.66 8.54
N CYS A 579 -40.89 7.04 7.94
CA CYS A 579 -39.65 6.73 8.59
C CYS A 579 -38.81 8.01 8.83
N ASP A 580 -38.19 8.13 10.00
CA ASP A 580 -37.36 9.28 10.41
C ASP A 580 -35.88 9.10 10.18
N HIS A 581 -35.50 8.13 9.37
CA HIS A 581 -34.11 7.77 9.02
C HIS A 581 -33.94 7.50 7.53
N LEU A 582 -32.70 7.46 7.06
CA LEU A 582 -32.40 7.01 5.71
C LEU A 582 -32.81 5.55 5.51
N LEU A 583 -33.34 5.24 4.34
CA LEU A 583 -33.59 3.89 3.89
C LEU A 583 -32.40 3.41 3.04
N PHE A 584 -32.05 2.14 3.20
CA PHE A 584 -30.92 1.51 2.51
C PHE A 584 -31.37 0.31 1.70
N GLU A 585 -30.70 0.06 0.56
CA GLU A 585 -30.92 -1.13 -0.25
C GLU A 585 -29.62 -1.54 -0.96
N SER A 586 -29.31 -2.84 -0.99
CA SER A 586 -28.15 -3.38 -1.71
C SER A 586 -28.47 -4.69 -2.48
N ARG A 587 -29.74 -5.13 -2.52
CA ARG A 587 -30.16 -6.36 -3.18
C ARG A 587 -30.40 -6.13 -4.67
N PHE A 588 -29.33 -5.74 -5.37
CA PHE A 588 -29.27 -5.55 -6.81
C PHE A 588 -27.88 -5.96 -7.33
N GLU A 589 -27.71 -6.00 -8.64
CA GLU A 589 -26.45 -6.44 -9.26
C GLU A 589 -25.23 -5.66 -8.76
N SER A 590 -24.21 -6.35 -8.30
CA SER A 590 -22.97 -5.81 -7.70
C SER A 590 -23.15 -5.05 -6.38
N GLY A 591 -24.34 -5.05 -5.79
CA GLY A 591 -24.62 -4.41 -4.51
C GLY A 591 -23.87 -5.10 -3.37
N ASN A 592 -23.38 -4.32 -2.42
CA ASN A 592 -22.74 -4.81 -1.21
C ASN A 592 -22.98 -3.84 -0.05
N LEU A 593 -23.85 -4.23 0.85
CA LEU A 593 -24.06 -3.71 2.18
C LEU A 593 -24.77 -4.79 2.99
N ARG A 594 -24.25 -5.20 4.15
CA ARG A 594 -24.86 -6.19 5.01
C ARG A 594 -25.79 -5.56 6.03
N ALA A 595 -25.36 -4.44 6.67
CA ALA A 595 -26.18 -3.74 7.65
C ALA A 595 -25.87 -2.24 7.68
N ALA A 596 -26.87 -1.45 8.09
CA ALA A 596 -26.73 -0.06 8.46
C ALA A 596 -27.30 0.17 9.86
N ILE A 597 -26.53 0.82 10.71
CA ILE A 597 -26.85 1.13 12.11
C ILE A 597 -26.88 2.64 12.27
N GLN A 598 -28.04 3.20 12.58
CA GLN A 598 -28.15 4.62 12.92
C GLN A 598 -27.62 4.84 14.33
N THR A 599 -26.58 5.65 14.49
CA THR A 599 -25.93 5.95 15.78
C THR A 599 -26.20 7.37 16.26
N ASP A 600 -26.71 8.24 15.38
CA ASP A 600 -27.20 9.59 15.66
C ASP A 600 -28.22 9.98 14.56
N LYS A 601 -28.90 11.11 14.67
CA LYS A 601 -29.91 11.58 13.69
C LYS A 601 -29.40 11.50 12.25
N THR A 602 -28.15 11.87 12.02
CA THR A 602 -27.53 11.92 10.69
C THR A 602 -26.27 11.05 10.57
N HIS A 603 -25.99 10.17 11.54
CA HIS A 603 -24.83 9.30 11.54
C HIS A 603 -25.22 7.83 11.40
N TYR A 604 -24.54 7.13 10.48
CA TYR A 604 -24.77 5.72 10.17
C TYR A 604 -23.45 4.94 10.16
N GLU A 605 -23.37 3.90 10.97
CA GLU A 605 -22.31 2.87 10.85
C GLU A 605 -22.76 1.81 9.85
N LEU A 606 -21.92 1.51 8.88
CA LEU A 606 -22.20 0.59 7.78
C LEU A 606 -21.29 -0.64 7.88
N ILE A 607 -21.86 -1.81 7.64
CA ILE A 607 -21.15 -3.08 7.67
C ILE A 607 -21.25 -3.70 6.29
N LEU A 608 -20.09 -3.97 5.67
CA LEU A 608 -20.02 -4.63 4.38
C LEU A 608 -20.23 -6.14 4.53
N GLN A 609 -20.80 -6.74 3.48
CA GLN A 609 -20.94 -8.17 3.38
C GLN A 609 -19.59 -8.80 3.05
N PRO A 610 -19.23 -9.94 3.68
CA PRO A 610 -18.07 -10.73 3.27
C PRO A 610 -18.28 -11.31 1.87
N GLU A 611 -17.18 -11.64 1.20
CA GLU A 611 -17.23 -12.32 -0.08
C GLU A 611 -17.84 -13.71 0.02
N ALA A 612 -18.52 -14.15 -1.02
CA ALA A 612 -19.15 -15.47 -1.03
C ALA A 612 -18.12 -16.59 -0.77
N ASN A 613 -18.49 -17.55 0.07
CA ASN A 613 -17.64 -18.67 0.48
C ASN A 613 -16.30 -18.31 1.12
N GLN A 614 -16.11 -17.05 1.51
CA GLN A 614 -14.89 -16.62 2.18
C GLN A 614 -15.19 -15.93 3.51
N ALA A 615 -14.58 -16.43 4.59
CA ALA A 615 -14.71 -15.87 5.92
C ALA A 615 -13.78 -14.66 6.16
N ARG A 616 -12.82 -14.39 5.27
CA ARG A 616 -11.66 -13.55 5.58
C ARG A 616 -11.38 -12.51 4.49
N ASP A 617 -11.02 -11.32 4.93
CA ASP A 617 -9.98 -10.42 4.40
C ASP A 617 -10.28 -9.46 3.25
N HIS A 618 -11.46 -9.41 2.60
CA HIS A 618 -11.66 -8.54 1.44
C HIS A 618 -12.86 -7.58 1.57
N PHE A 619 -13.02 -6.94 2.73
CA PHE A 619 -14.05 -5.91 2.95
C PHE A 619 -13.57 -4.57 2.41
N GLN A 620 -13.84 -4.29 1.13
CA GLN A 620 -13.45 -3.04 0.49
C GLN A 620 -14.51 -2.52 -0.48
N TRP A 621 -15.03 -3.35 -1.40
CA TRP A 621 -16.08 -2.94 -2.30
C TRP A 621 -17.36 -2.68 -1.56
N PHE A 622 -18.00 -1.52 -1.82
CA PHE A 622 -19.35 -1.18 -1.41
C PHE A 622 -20.12 -0.58 -2.58
N TYR A 623 -21.39 -0.91 -2.66
CA TYR A 623 -22.34 -0.34 -3.60
C TYR A 623 -23.74 -0.52 -3.04
N PHE A 624 -24.41 0.58 -2.69
CA PHE A 624 -25.72 0.58 -2.06
C PHE A 624 -26.49 1.84 -2.42
N GLU A 625 -27.80 1.77 -2.26
CA GLU A 625 -28.75 2.86 -2.44
C GLU A 625 -29.12 3.44 -1.09
N ILE A 626 -29.31 4.75 -1.05
CA ILE A 626 -29.95 5.49 0.04
C ILE A 626 -31.13 6.29 -0.50
N SER A 627 -32.18 6.40 0.31
CA SER A 627 -33.34 7.24 0.03
C SER A 627 -33.95 7.81 1.32
N ASN A 628 -35.06 8.55 1.21
CA ASN A 628 -35.71 9.22 2.36
C ASN A 628 -34.81 10.28 3.04
N CYS A 629 -34.01 11.00 2.26
CA CYS A 629 -33.14 12.06 2.75
C CYS A 629 -33.87 13.41 2.81
N ASP A 630 -33.40 14.27 3.70
CA ASP A 630 -33.74 15.69 3.71
C ASP A 630 -32.73 16.49 2.88
N ALA A 631 -33.22 17.51 2.17
CA ALA A 631 -32.37 18.33 1.30
C ALA A 631 -31.37 19.13 2.12
N ASN A 632 -30.11 19.17 1.67
CA ASN A 632 -29.01 19.92 2.27
C ASN A 632 -28.68 19.56 3.72
N VAL A 633 -29.13 18.39 4.19
CA VAL A 633 -28.72 17.83 5.47
C VAL A 633 -27.45 17.02 5.27
N GLU A 634 -26.44 17.27 6.10
CA GLU A 634 -25.19 16.50 6.10
C GLU A 634 -25.38 15.15 6.80
N TYR A 635 -25.19 14.10 6.04
CA TYR A 635 -25.19 12.72 6.55
C TYR A 635 -23.75 12.20 6.60
N THR A 636 -23.41 11.56 7.73
CA THR A 636 -22.12 10.91 7.92
C THR A 636 -22.26 9.40 7.84
N PHE A 637 -21.47 8.79 7.00
CA PHE A 637 -21.38 7.34 6.83
C PHE A 637 -20.02 6.84 7.30
N GLU A 638 -20.02 5.77 8.06
CA GLU A 638 -18.81 5.14 8.57
C GLU A 638 -18.85 3.64 8.32
N ILE A 639 -18.10 3.18 7.33
CA ILE A 639 -17.92 1.75 7.05
C ILE A 639 -16.93 1.20 8.08
N VAL A 640 -17.38 0.30 8.98
CA VAL A 640 -16.66 -0.06 10.21
C VAL A 640 -15.88 -1.37 10.14
N ASN A 641 -15.98 -2.12 9.05
CA ASN A 641 -15.31 -3.42 8.92
C ASN A 641 -14.28 -3.51 7.80
N CYS A 642 -13.60 -2.42 7.48
CA CYS A 642 -12.45 -2.46 6.58
C CYS A 642 -11.26 -3.17 7.26
N LEU A 643 -10.47 -3.94 6.47
CA LEU A 643 -9.34 -4.71 6.98
C LEU A 643 -7.97 -4.20 6.53
N LYS A 644 -7.89 -3.50 5.40
CA LYS A 644 -6.62 -2.95 4.90
C LYS A 644 -6.05 -1.91 5.85
N THR A 645 -4.74 -1.97 6.09
CA THR A 645 -4.03 -1.03 6.97
C THR A 645 -3.85 0.35 6.35
N SER A 646 -3.90 0.45 5.01
CA SER A 646 -3.79 1.71 4.25
C SER A 646 -4.86 1.80 3.18
N SER A 647 -5.26 3.01 2.82
CA SER A 647 -6.28 3.26 1.79
C SER A 647 -6.01 4.56 1.06
N MET A 648 -6.36 4.62 -0.24
CA MET A 648 -6.27 5.83 -1.05
C MET A 648 -7.19 6.96 -0.56
N PHE A 649 -8.16 6.67 0.27
CA PHE A 649 -8.98 7.70 0.93
C PHE A 649 -8.16 8.66 1.81
N VAL A 650 -7.02 8.21 2.34
CA VAL A 650 -6.05 9.07 3.05
C VAL A 650 -5.33 10.03 2.09
N HIS A 651 -5.22 9.66 0.82
CA HIS A 651 -4.51 10.38 -0.23
C HIS A 651 -5.43 11.18 -1.16
N GLY A 652 -6.64 11.53 -0.70
CA GLY A 652 -7.54 12.41 -1.42
C GLY A 652 -8.56 11.72 -2.33
N MET A 653 -8.67 10.40 -2.29
CA MET A 653 -9.75 9.67 -2.93
C MET A 653 -11.08 10.00 -2.27
N GLN A 654 -12.14 10.14 -3.07
CA GLN A 654 -13.52 10.27 -2.61
C GLN A 654 -14.35 9.07 -3.09
N PRO A 655 -15.38 8.63 -2.35
CA PRO A 655 -16.39 7.73 -2.89
C PRO A 655 -17.14 8.39 -4.04
N VAL A 656 -17.87 7.59 -4.81
CA VAL A 656 -18.70 8.11 -5.91
C VAL A 656 -20.18 7.99 -5.56
N ALA A 657 -20.95 8.95 -6.03
CA ALA A 657 -22.40 8.96 -5.89
C ALA A 657 -23.09 9.24 -7.24
N PHE A 658 -24.28 8.66 -7.41
CA PHE A 658 -25.22 8.99 -8.46
C PHE A 658 -26.55 9.39 -7.83
N SER A 659 -27.00 10.63 -8.08
CA SER A 659 -28.28 11.15 -7.64
C SER A 659 -29.29 11.08 -8.76
N VAL A 660 -30.40 10.41 -8.54
CA VAL A 660 -31.53 10.37 -9.51
C VAL A 660 -32.17 11.74 -9.65
N GLY A 661 -32.25 12.52 -8.58
CA GLY A 661 -32.76 13.90 -8.61
C GLY A 661 -31.88 14.83 -9.46
N GLU A 662 -30.56 14.75 -9.35
CA GLU A 662 -29.62 15.50 -10.19
C GLU A 662 -29.72 15.07 -11.67
N ALA A 663 -29.84 13.79 -11.92
CA ALA A 663 -30.02 13.26 -13.27
C ALA A 663 -31.32 13.76 -13.91
N ALA A 664 -32.43 13.74 -13.16
CA ALA A 664 -33.72 14.30 -13.60
C ALA A 664 -33.64 15.81 -13.83
N ALA A 665 -32.78 16.52 -13.09
CA ALA A 665 -32.50 17.93 -13.30
C ALA A 665 -31.50 18.23 -14.46
N GLY A 666 -31.19 17.23 -15.28
CA GLY A 666 -30.29 17.38 -16.44
C GLY A 666 -28.78 17.36 -16.12
N ARG A 667 -28.39 16.89 -14.93
CA ARG A 667 -27.00 16.69 -14.49
C ARG A 667 -26.70 15.21 -14.19
N PRO A 668 -26.91 14.30 -15.16
CA PRO A 668 -26.67 12.88 -14.96
C PRO A 668 -25.17 12.58 -14.82
N GLY A 669 -24.85 11.54 -14.09
CA GLY A 669 -23.50 10.96 -13.99
C GLY A 669 -23.09 10.63 -12.57
N TRP A 670 -22.07 9.79 -12.49
CA TRP A 670 -21.38 9.47 -11.26
C TRP A 670 -20.39 10.58 -10.91
N VAL A 671 -20.49 11.13 -9.72
CA VAL A 671 -19.60 12.20 -9.22
C VAL A 671 -18.87 11.76 -7.98
N ARG A 672 -17.66 12.26 -7.79
CA ARG A 672 -16.92 12.13 -6.53
C ARG A 672 -17.60 12.99 -5.48
N VAL A 673 -17.86 12.40 -4.31
CA VAL A 673 -18.58 13.07 -3.23
C VAL A 673 -17.89 12.86 -1.88
N GLY A 674 -18.27 13.68 -0.91
CA GLY A 674 -17.84 13.57 0.45
C GLY A 674 -16.69 14.51 0.80
N HIS A 675 -16.75 14.98 2.03
CA HIS A 675 -15.70 15.71 2.72
C HIS A 675 -15.49 15.10 4.10
N SER A 676 -14.56 15.61 4.89
CA SER A 676 -14.21 15.09 6.20
C SER A 676 -13.94 13.58 6.16
N ILE A 677 -13.27 13.14 5.07
CA ILE A 677 -12.95 11.75 4.85
C ILE A 677 -11.84 11.33 5.82
N CYS A 678 -12.05 10.19 6.47
CA CYS A 678 -11.11 9.66 7.44
C CYS A 678 -11.02 8.14 7.32
N TYR A 679 -9.79 7.63 7.28
CA TYR A 679 -9.53 6.20 7.33
C TYR A 679 -8.65 5.89 8.54
N TYR A 680 -9.14 5.09 9.49
CA TYR A 680 -8.48 4.88 10.78
C TYR A 680 -8.83 3.56 11.42
N ARG A 681 -7.97 3.04 12.29
CA ARG A 681 -8.24 1.85 13.10
C ARG A 681 -9.30 2.17 14.16
N ASN A 682 -10.40 1.43 14.15
CA ASN A 682 -11.55 1.68 15.04
C ASN A 682 -11.52 0.84 16.33
N GLN A 683 -12.61 0.86 17.09
CA GLN A 683 -12.74 0.16 18.39
C GLN A 683 -13.15 -1.31 18.24
N TYR A 684 -13.67 -1.74 17.10
CA TYR A 684 -14.22 -3.08 16.92
C TYR A 684 -13.11 -4.12 16.75
N VAL A 685 -13.22 -5.20 17.57
CA VAL A 685 -12.25 -6.30 17.57
C VAL A 685 -12.69 -7.37 16.58
N ILE A 686 -11.77 -7.89 15.82
CA ILE A 686 -11.95 -9.05 14.95
C ILE A 686 -11.93 -10.29 15.84
N ASP A 687 -12.97 -11.13 15.76
CA ASP A 687 -13.02 -12.38 16.53
C ASP A 687 -11.85 -13.29 16.15
N ALA A 688 -11.27 -13.97 17.15
CA ALA A 688 -10.09 -14.83 16.99
C ALA A 688 -10.31 -15.97 16.00
N ASP A 689 -11.55 -16.45 15.86
CA ASP A 689 -11.94 -17.52 14.91
C ASP A 689 -11.82 -17.10 13.45
N VAL A 690 -11.83 -15.78 13.18
CA VAL A 690 -11.68 -15.19 11.84
C VAL A 690 -10.23 -14.93 11.48
N ALA A 691 -9.42 -14.51 12.43
CA ALA A 691 -8.08 -13.96 12.18
C ALA A 691 -6.91 -14.91 12.52
N GLY A 692 -7.20 -16.12 13.07
CA GLY A 692 -6.14 -17.07 13.45
C GLY A 692 -5.02 -16.42 14.27
N HIS A 693 -5.20 -16.20 15.56
CA HIS A 693 -4.23 -15.86 16.58
C HIS A 693 -3.98 -14.40 16.99
N ARG A 694 -4.65 -13.36 16.47
CA ARG A 694 -4.47 -12.00 17.04
C ARG A 694 -5.80 -11.27 17.23
N LYS A 695 -5.96 -10.60 18.37
CA LYS A 695 -7.01 -9.60 18.63
C LYS A 695 -6.74 -8.33 17.83
N ASP A 696 -6.80 -8.42 16.50
CA ASP A 696 -6.70 -7.26 15.63
C ASP A 696 -8.02 -6.47 15.62
N ARG A 697 -7.97 -5.21 15.23
CA ARG A 697 -9.13 -4.33 15.11
C ARG A 697 -9.37 -4.00 13.66
N PHE A 698 -10.64 -3.76 13.32
CA PHE A 698 -11.05 -3.25 12.03
C PHE A 698 -10.59 -1.80 11.81
N PHE A 699 -10.65 -1.37 10.56
CA PHE A 699 -10.52 0.01 10.16
C PHE A 699 -11.88 0.57 9.76
N SER A 700 -12.08 1.88 9.98
CA SER A 700 -13.23 2.63 9.50
C SER A 700 -12.86 3.51 8.32
N LEU A 701 -13.74 3.52 7.30
CA LEU A 701 -13.82 4.59 6.33
C LEU A 701 -15.00 5.46 6.69
N ARG A 702 -14.75 6.74 7.02
CA ARG A 702 -15.78 7.73 7.34
C ARG A 702 -15.77 8.84 6.31
N PHE A 703 -16.94 9.30 5.89
CA PHE A 703 -17.14 10.44 5.03
C PHE A 703 -18.49 11.09 5.29
N THR A 704 -18.61 12.39 4.99
CA THR A 704 -19.84 13.19 5.17
C THR A 704 -20.21 13.83 3.83
N PHE A 705 -21.47 13.84 3.47
CA PHE A 705 -21.97 14.61 2.34
C PHE A 705 -23.44 14.92 2.46
N ALA A 706 -23.92 15.96 1.73
CA ALA A 706 -25.32 16.37 1.70
C ALA A 706 -25.94 16.10 0.33
N LEU A 707 -27.20 15.69 0.34
CA LEU A 707 -28.02 15.54 -0.86
C LEU A 707 -28.80 16.82 -1.12
N ARG A 708 -28.92 17.24 -2.39
CA ARG A 708 -29.58 18.50 -2.77
C ARG A 708 -31.08 18.42 -2.81
N HIS A 709 -31.64 17.23 -3.06
CA HIS A 709 -33.06 17.01 -3.24
C HIS A 709 -33.66 16.23 -2.08
N LYS A 710 -34.80 16.72 -1.57
CA LYS A 710 -35.54 15.98 -0.55
C LYS A 710 -36.12 14.69 -1.14
N GLY A 711 -35.98 13.58 -0.42
CA GLY A 711 -36.47 12.28 -0.86
C GLY A 711 -35.78 11.73 -2.10
N ASP A 712 -34.57 12.22 -2.43
CA ASP A 712 -33.75 11.71 -3.52
C ASP A 712 -33.45 10.22 -3.35
N VAL A 713 -33.24 9.54 -4.45
CA VAL A 713 -32.64 8.21 -4.52
C VAL A 713 -31.21 8.37 -4.98
N CYS A 714 -30.27 8.03 -4.10
CA CYS A 714 -28.86 8.18 -4.37
C CYS A 714 -28.13 6.85 -4.23
N TYR A 715 -27.29 6.54 -5.20
CA TYR A 715 -26.41 5.37 -5.17
C TYR A 715 -25.02 5.79 -4.74
N LEU A 716 -24.44 5.06 -3.81
CA LEU A 716 -23.08 5.26 -3.29
C LEU A 716 -22.22 4.05 -3.60
N ALA A 717 -21.02 4.26 -4.12
CA ALA A 717 -20.09 3.19 -4.42
C ALA A 717 -18.64 3.55 -4.10
N TYR A 718 -17.81 2.51 -3.92
CA TYR A 718 -16.38 2.62 -3.70
C TYR A 718 -15.66 3.32 -4.88
N HIS A 719 -16.01 2.91 -6.09
CA HIS A 719 -15.56 3.45 -7.37
C HIS A 719 -16.67 3.32 -8.40
N PHE A 720 -16.55 3.94 -9.56
CA PHE A 720 -17.56 3.92 -10.63
C PHE A 720 -18.01 2.48 -10.94
N PRO A 721 -19.25 2.09 -10.64
CA PRO A 721 -19.71 0.74 -10.89
C PRO A 721 -19.65 0.37 -12.37
N TYR A 722 -19.41 -0.90 -12.65
CA TYR A 722 -19.50 -1.49 -13.99
C TYR A 722 -20.00 -2.93 -13.83
N THR A 723 -21.25 -3.16 -14.19
CA THR A 723 -21.92 -4.43 -14.00
C THR A 723 -21.71 -5.40 -15.17
N TYR A 724 -21.95 -6.67 -14.95
CA TYR A 724 -21.87 -7.69 -16.00
C TYR A 724 -22.98 -7.50 -17.04
N SER A 725 -24.19 -7.10 -16.61
CA SER A 725 -25.32 -6.83 -17.53
C SER A 725 -25.04 -5.60 -18.41
N MET A 726 -24.40 -4.56 -17.88
CA MET A 726 -23.92 -3.41 -18.68
C MET A 726 -22.92 -3.86 -19.74
N LEU A 727 -21.93 -4.67 -19.38
CA LEU A 727 -20.96 -5.19 -20.35
C LEU A 727 -21.65 -5.91 -21.49
N ARG A 728 -22.56 -6.85 -21.18
CA ARG A 728 -23.24 -7.65 -22.18
C ARG A 728 -24.14 -6.80 -23.09
N ALA A 729 -24.85 -5.82 -22.53
CA ALA A 729 -25.66 -4.88 -23.28
C ALA A 729 -24.81 -4.00 -24.19
N SER A 730 -23.67 -3.51 -23.70
CA SER A 730 -22.72 -2.72 -24.48
C SER A 730 -22.19 -3.52 -25.67
N LEU A 731 -21.75 -4.76 -25.44
CA LEU A 731 -21.27 -5.66 -26.49
C LEU A 731 -22.36 -5.91 -27.56
N GLU A 732 -23.61 -6.12 -27.14
CA GLU A 732 -24.74 -6.27 -28.05
C GLU A 732 -24.92 -5.02 -28.90
N CYS A 733 -24.98 -3.85 -28.29
CA CYS A 733 -25.20 -2.58 -28.98
C CYS A 733 -24.05 -2.23 -29.93
N TRP A 734 -22.79 -2.38 -29.50
CA TRP A 734 -21.63 -2.08 -30.33
C TRP A 734 -21.49 -3.05 -31.51
N THR A 735 -21.69 -4.36 -31.28
CA THR A 735 -21.63 -5.36 -32.36
C THR A 735 -22.71 -5.13 -33.43
N ALA A 736 -23.91 -4.74 -32.99
CA ALA A 736 -25.00 -4.44 -33.93
C ALA A 736 -24.73 -3.21 -34.82
N ARG A 737 -23.92 -2.26 -34.34
CA ARG A 737 -23.65 -0.98 -34.97
C ARG A 737 -22.28 -0.87 -35.65
N ALA A 738 -21.39 -1.82 -35.40
CA ALA A 738 -20.05 -1.80 -35.97
C ALA A 738 -20.12 -1.64 -37.49
N SER A 739 -19.27 -0.76 -38.07
CA SER A 739 -19.16 -0.53 -39.51
C SER A 739 -18.92 -1.83 -40.28
N SER A 740 -19.33 -1.89 -41.53
CA SER A 740 -19.02 -3.03 -42.42
C SER A 740 -17.53 -3.20 -42.70
N SER A 741 -16.71 -2.18 -42.45
CA SER A 741 -15.24 -2.24 -42.52
C SER A 741 -14.60 -2.94 -41.31
N ILE A 742 -15.38 -3.26 -40.27
CA ILE A 742 -14.89 -3.86 -39.04
C ILE A 742 -15.40 -5.31 -38.97
N TYR A 743 -14.46 -6.26 -38.89
CA TYR A 743 -14.77 -7.61 -38.49
C TYR A 743 -14.87 -7.65 -36.97
N VAL A 744 -16.04 -7.98 -36.45
CA VAL A 744 -16.27 -8.23 -35.03
C VAL A 744 -16.96 -9.57 -34.89
N ARG A 745 -16.40 -10.40 -34.00
CA ARG A 745 -17.00 -11.68 -33.62
C ARG A 745 -17.07 -11.75 -32.11
N ARG A 746 -18.21 -12.14 -31.60
CA ARG A 746 -18.45 -12.36 -30.19
C ARG A 746 -18.70 -13.83 -29.94
N ASP A 747 -17.91 -14.43 -29.06
CA ASP A 747 -17.98 -15.82 -28.65
C ASP A 747 -18.09 -15.92 -27.13
N ASP A 748 -18.59 -17.05 -26.63
CA ASP A 748 -18.51 -17.41 -25.23
C ASP A 748 -17.49 -18.56 -25.10
N ILE A 749 -16.34 -18.28 -24.45
CA ILE A 749 -15.23 -19.26 -24.31
C ILE A 749 -15.53 -20.38 -23.32
N GLY A 750 -16.51 -20.18 -22.46
CA GLY A 750 -16.95 -21.11 -21.43
C GLY A 750 -18.00 -20.48 -20.55
N GLN A 751 -18.23 -21.13 -19.41
CA GLN A 751 -19.12 -20.63 -18.37
C GLN A 751 -18.36 -20.52 -17.05
N SER A 752 -18.70 -19.51 -16.25
CA SER A 752 -18.23 -19.37 -14.87
C SER A 752 -18.81 -20.45 -13.94
N LEU A 753 -18.43 -20.45 -12.68
CA LEU A 753 -18.94 -21.40 -11.68
C LEU A 753 -20.48 -21.36 -11.56
N ALA A 754 -21.09 -20.16 -11.58
CA ALA A 754 -22.53 -20.02 -11.53
C ALA A 754 -23.21 -20.26 -12.90
N GLY A 755 -22.44 -20.50 -13.95
CA GLY A 755 -22.94 -20.75 -15.31
C GLY A 755 -23.20 -19.50 -16.12
N ASN A 756 -22.57 -18.38 -15.80
CA ASN A 756 -22.61 -17.16 -16.61
C ASN A 756 -21.62 -17.27 -17.77
N PRO A 757 -22.00 -16.85 -19.00
CA PRO A 757 -21.11 -16.87 -20.16
C PRO A 757 -19.85 -16.00 -19.97
N LEU A 758 -18.73 -16.48 -20.50
CA LEU A 758 -17.44 -15.76 -20.51
C LEU A 758 -17.19 -15.20 -21.91
N PRO A 759 -17.45 -13.91 -22.17
CA PRO A 759 -17.36 -13.35 -23.50
C PRO A 759 -15.90 -13.20 -23.97
N LEU A 760 -15.69 -13.53 -25.25
CA LEU A 760 -14.50 -13.20 -26.04
C LEU A 760 -14.92 -12.33 -27.20
N VAL A 761 -14.26 -11.21 -27.42
CA VAL A 761 -14.50 -10.33 -28.56
C VAL A 761 -13.26 -10.33 -29.44
N THR A 762 -13.42 -10.77 -30.69
CA THR A 762 -12.38 -10.72 -31.71
C THR A 762 -12.64 -9.55 -32.65
N ILE A 763 -11.65 -8.67 -32.84
CA ILE A 763 -11.77 -7.47 -33.66
C ILE A 763 -10.56 -7.35 -34.58
N THR A 764 -10.83 -7.09 -35.91
CA THR A 764 -9.81 -6.78 -36.90
C THR A 764 -10.48 -6.07 -38.10
N ALA A 765 -9.73 -5.71 -39.15
CA ALA A 765 -10.34 -5.14 -40.36
C ALA A 765 -11.13 -6.20 -41.14
N ALA A 766 -12.31 -5.86 -41.63
CA ALA A 766 -13.14 -6.74 -42.46
C ALA A 766 -12.63 -6.81 -43.90
N GLY A 767 -13.00 -7.90 -44.63
CA GLY A 767 -12.67 -8.12 -46.03
C GLY A 767 -11.31 -8.75 -46.29
N SER A 768 -10.52 -9.05 -45.25
CA SER A 768 -9.19 -9.66 -45.35
C SER A 768 -9.26 -11.18 -45.54
N SER A 769 -8.37 -11.72 -46.39
CA SER A 769 -8.23 -13.18 -46.55
C SER A 769 -7.68 -13.85 -45.28
N ALA A 770 -7.73 -15.17 -45.23
CA ALA A 770 -7.16 -15.94 -44.13
C ALA A 770 -5.63 -15.74 -44.03
N GLU A 771 -4.93 -15.67 -45.16
CA GLU A 771 -3.48 -15.43 -45.23
C GLU A 771 -3.12 -14.04 -44.71
N GLU A 772 -3.86 -13.00 -45.07
CA GLU A 772 -3.66 -11.63 -44.58
C GLU A 772 -3.87 -11.55 -43.08
N VAL A 773 -4.93 -12.19 -42.57
CA VAL A 773 -5.21 -12.23 -41.12
C VAL A 773 -4.13 -13.02 -40.39
N ALA A 774 -3.65 -14.15 -40.94
CA ALA A 774 -2.56 -14.94 -40.31
C ALA A 774 -1.23 -14.16 -40.24
N GLY A 775 -1.02 -13.22 -41.17
CA GLY A 775 0.15 -12.32 -41.14
C GLY A 775 0.10 -11.29 -39.98
N ARG A 776 -1.08 -10.94 -39.49
CA ARG A 776 -1.26 -9.93 -38.43
C ARG A 776 -0.75 -10.39 -37.07
N ASP A 777 -0.31 -9.44 -36.26
CA ASP A 777 0.04 -9.73 -34.87
C ASP A 777 -1.22 -9.81 -34.00
N THR A 778 -1.25 -10.80 -33.12
CA THR A 778 -2.36 -10.95 -32.15
C THR A 778 -2.05 -10.18 -30.86
N VAL A 779 -3.04 -9.42 -30.38
CA VAL A 779 -2.99 -8.71 -29.08
C VAL A 779 -4.11 -9.25 -28.20
N VAL A 780 -3.78 -9.62 -26.98
CA VAL A 780 -4.74 -10.17 -26.03
C VAL A 780 -4.89 -9.23 -24.84
N PHE A 781 -6.12 -8.81 -24.56
CA PHE A 781 -6.48 -8.06 -23.37
C PHE A 781 -7.44 -8.87 -22.51
N SER A 782 -7.16 -8.95 -21.21
CA SER A 782 -8.09 -9.47 -20.21
C SER A 782 -8.38 -8.41 -19.15
N ALA A 783 -9.54 -8.50 -18.49
CA ALA A 783 -9.92 -7.56 -17.47
C ALA A 783 -10.79 -8.20 -16.40
N ARG A 784 -10.87 -7.52 -15.24
CA ARG A 784 -11.83 -7.82 -14.18
C ARG A 784 -11.70 -9.23 -13.59
N VAL A 785 -10.46 -9.72 -13.45
CA VAL A 785 -10.18 -10.95 -12.68
C VAL A 785 -10.53 -10.75 -11.21
N HIS A 786 -10.30 -9.53 -10.68
CA HIS A 786 -10.78 -9.10 -9.37
C HIS A 786 -12.08 -8.28 -9.53
N PRO A 787 -13.19 -8.72 -8.90
CA PRO A 787 -14.50 -8.12 -9.13
C PRO A 787 -14.64 -6.65 -8.75
N GLY A 788 -13.94 -6.20 -7.69
CA GLY A 788 -14.00 -4.82 -7.22
C GLY A 788 -13.16 -3.83 -8.03
N GLU A 789 -12.37 -4.30 -8.99
CA GLU A 789 -11.48 -3.46 -9.81
C GLU A 789 -12.20 -2.92 -11.04
N THR A 790 -13.22 -2.07 -10.82
CA THR A 790 -14.11 -1.57 -11.89
C THR A 790 -13.40 -0.69 -12.92
N ASN A 791 -12.32 -0.02 -12.54
CA ASN A 791 -11.45 0.73 -13.45
C ASN A 791 -10.93 -0.15 -14.61
N ALA A 792 -10.61 -1.42 -14.37
CA ALA A 792 -10.22 -2.36 -15.42
C ALA A 792 -11.31 -2.53 -16.49
N SER A 793 -12.58 -2.58 -16.10
CA SER A 793 -13.70 -2.66 -17.05
C SER A 793 -13.93 -1.38 -17.82
N TRP A 794 -13.74 -0.20 -17.22
CA TRP A 794 -13.84 1.07 -17.92
C TRP A 794 -12.70 1.27 -18.92
N ILE A 795 -11.48 0.81 -18.60
CA ILE A 795 -10.36 0.78 -19.56
C ILE A 795 -10.67 -0.16 -20.73
N MET A 796 -11.15 -1.36 -20.43
CA MET A 796 -11.56 -2.33 -21.45
C MET A 796 -12.71 -1.79 -22.33
N GLN A 797 -13.66 -1.06 -21.75
CA GLN A 797 -14.68 -0.36 -22.51
C GLN A 797 -14.06 0.65 -23.46
N GLY A 798 -13.06 1.42 -23.02
CA GLY A 798 -12.33 2.35 -23.88
C GLY A 798 -11.67 1.67 -25.07
N ILE A 799 -11.06 0.47 -24.87
CA ILE A 799 -10.50 -0.34 -25.97
C ILE A 799 -11.59 -0.76 -26.95
N LEU A 800 -12.67 -1.39 -26.46
CA LEU A 800 -13.72 -1.96 -27.27
C LEU A 800 -14.52 -0.87 -28.01
N GLU A 801 -14.89 0.20 -27.33
CA GLU A 801 -15.61 1.33 -27.90
C GLU A 801 -14.77 1.97 -29.01
N TYR A 802 -13.49 2.24 -28.79
CA TYR A 802 -12.60 2.82 -29.77
C TYR A 802 -12.43 1.94 -31.01
N LEU A 803 -12.18 0.65 -30.83
CA LEU A 803 -12.02 -0.29 -31.94
C LEU A 803 -13.32 -0.55 -32.73
N LEU A 804 -14.50 -0.42 -32.12
CA LEU A 804 -15.77 -0.76 -32.75
C LEU A 804 -16.53 0.44 -33.30
N THR A 805 -16.26 1.67 -32.82
CA THR A 805 -17.03 2.87 -33.18
C THR A 805 -16.19 3.97 -33.79
N CYS A 806 -14.88 4.01 -33.55
CA CYS A 806 -14.01 5.05 -34.09
C CYS A 806 -13.42 4.64 -35.44
N ASP A 807 -13.35 5.62 -36.37
CA ASP A 807 -12.79 5.43 -37.71
C ASP A 807 -11.67 6.43 -38.03
N ASP A 808 -10.94 6.88 -37.01
CA ASP A 808 -9.72 7.65 -37.20
C ASP A 808 -8.58 6.79 -37.80
N ALA A 809 -7.52 7.44 -38.24
CA ALA A 809 -6.38 6.77 -38.88
C ALA A 809 -5.74 5.68 -38.00
N ILE A 810 -5.60 5.94 -36.69
CA ILE A 810 -4.99 5.01 -35.74
C ILE A 810 -5.88 3.78 -35.54
N ALA A 811 -7.18 3.96 -35.33
CA ALA A 811 -8.11 2.86 -35.13
C ALA A 811 -8.21 1.97 -36.37
N ARG A 812 -8.24 2.58 -37.58
CA ARG A 812 -8.23 1.83 -38.87
C ARG A 812 -6.97 1.03 -39.05
N GLU A 813 -5.81 1.67 -38.94
CA GLU A 813 -4.52 0.99 -39.10
C GLU A 813 -4.31 -0.10 -38.02
N ALA A 814 -4.75 0.12 -36.78
CA ALA A 814 -4.70 -0.91 -35.75
C ALA A 814 -5.51 -2.14 -36.13
N ARG A 815 -6.72 -1.97 -36.69
CA ARG A 815 -7.53 -3.10 -37.17
C ARG A 815 -6.94 -3.77 -38.42
N GLU A 816 -6.24 -3.04 -39.29
CA GLU A 816 -5.58 -3.59 -40.48
C GLU A 816 -4.35 -4.42 -40.16
N ARG A 817 -3.59 -4.05 -39.13
CA ARG A 817 -2.34 -4.68 -38.72
C ARG A 817 -2.47 -5.72 -37.63
N LEU A 818 -3.52 -5.64 -36.81
CA LEU A 818 -3.65 -6.42 -35.59
C LEU A 818 -4.97 -7.21 -35.56
N VAL A 819 -4.92 -8.34 -34.84
CA VAL A 819 -6.10 -9.08 -34.39
C VAL A 819 -6.20 -8.92 -32.87
N PHE A 820 -7.24 -8.25 -32.40
CA PHE A 820 -7.51 -8.08 -30.99
C PHE A 820 -8.39 -9.21 -30.46
N LYS A 821 -7.96 -9.86 -29.38
CA LYS A 821 -8.70 -10.85 -28.59
C LYS A 821 -8.94 -10.27 -27.20
N CYS A 822 -10.16 -9.80 -26.95
CA CYS A 822 -10.52 -9.16 -25.70
C CYS A 822 -11.40 -10.09 -24.86
N ILE A 823 -10.97 -10.37 -23.61
CA ILE A 823 -11.73 -11.11 -22.58
C ILE A 823 -12.17 -10.08 -21.54
N PRO A 824 -13.34 -9.42 -21.72
CA PRO A 824 -13.64 -8.18 -21.01
C PRO A 824 -14.00 -8.35 -19.52
N MET A 825 -14.35 -9.55 -19.07
CA MET A 825 -14.67 -9.82 -17.67
C MET A 825 -14.39 -11.27 -17.33
N LEU A 826 -13.28 -11.51 -16.59
CA LEU A 826 -12.85 -12.85 -16.19
C LEU A 826 -13.65 -13.40 -15.00
N ASN A 827 -14.17 -12.55 -14.11
CA ASN A 827 -14.88 -12.99 -12.91
C ASN A 827 -16.31 -12.40 -12.83
N PRO A 828 -17.21 -12.79 -13.76
CA PRO A 828 -18.58 -12.28 -13.76
C PRO A 828 -19.35 -12.63 -12.50
N ASP A 829 -19.12 -13.78 -11.92
CA ASP A 829 -19.82 -14.23 -10.72
C ASP A 829 -19.49 -13.38 -9.51
N GLY A 830 -18.20 -13.07 -9.30
CA GLY A 830 -17.77 -12.18 -8.24
C GLY A 830 -18.32 -10.77 -8.43
N VAL A 831 -18.40 -10.27 -9.68
CA VAL A 831 -19.01 -8.98 -10.02
C VAL A 831 -20.49 -8.96 -9.66
N LEU A 832 -21.24 -9.98 -10.05
CA LEU A 832 -22.67 -10.12 -9.76
C LEU A 832 -22.94 -10.19 -8.24
N ALA A 833 -22.05 -10.88 -7.49
CA ALA A 833 -22.16 -11.06 -6.06
C ALA A 833 -21.70 -9.83 -5.23
N GLY A 834 -21.09 -8.83 -5.85
CA GLY A 834 -20.53 -7.68 -5.14
C GLY A 834 -19.26 -8.00 -4.36
N ASN A 835 -18.49 -9.01 -4.76
CA ASN A 835 -17.17 -9.31 -4.22
C ASN A 835 -16.16 -8.21 -4.57
N HIS A 836 -15.11 -8.09 -3.78
CA HIS A 836 -13.98 -7.20 -4.11
C HIS A 836 -12.88 -7.92 -4.88
N ARG A 837 -12.52 -9.17 -4.46
CA ARG A 837 -11.32 -9.86 -4.96
C ARG A 837 -11.56 -11.28 -5.47
N CYS A 838 -12.25 -12.11 -4.73
CA CYS A 838 -12.30 -13.54 -4.99
C CYS A 838 -13.45 -13.97 -5.89
N SER A 839 -13.32 -15.15 -6.50
CA SER A 839 -14.40 -15.88 -7.18
C SER A 839 -15.37 -16.47 -6.16
N LEU A 840 -16.46 -17.10 -6.64
CA LEU A 840 -17.39 -17.88 -5.78
C LEU A 840 -16.73 -19.07 -5.09
N ALA A 841 -15.58 -19.54 -5.59
CA ALA A 841 -14.79 -20.55 -4.90
C ALA A 841 -14.02 -20.00 -3.67
N GLY A 842 -14.05 -18.70 -3.43
CA GLY A 842 -13.25 -18.04 -2.40
C GLY A 842 -11.76 -17.94 -2.77
N HIS A 843 -11.41 -18.10 -4.03
CA HIS A 843 -10.05 -18.07 -4.51
C HIS A 843 -9.75 -16.77 -5.28
N ASP A 844 -8.54 -16.21 -5.08
CA ASP A 844 -7.99 -15.19 -5.95
C ASP A 844 -7.62 -15.83 -7.29
N LEU A 845 -8.38 -15.48 -8.33
CA LEU A 845 -8.18 -16.04 -9.66
C LEU A 845 -6.85 -15.62 -10.30
N ASN A 846 -6.22 -14.54 -9.83
CA ASN A 846 -4.88 -14.16 -10.29
C ASN A 846 -3.74 -14.82 -9.49
N ARG A 847 -4.02 -15.95 -8.84
CA ARG A 847 -3.05 -16.82 -8.17
C ARG A 847 -3.08 -18.26 -8.68
N VAL A 848 -3.91 -18.55 -9.69
CA VAL A 848 -4.15 -19.93 -10.18
C VAL A 848 -3.85 -20.12 -11.68
N TRP A 849 -3.24 -19.12 -12.35
CA TRP A 849 -2.93 -19.20 -13.78
C TRP A 849 -1.86 -20.24 -14.12
N ASP A 850 -0.99 -20.57 -13.17
CA ASP A 850 0.02 -21.64 -13.39
C ASP A 850 -0.65 -23.01 -13.55
N SER A 851 -1.71 -23.29 -12.78
CA SER A 851 -2.39 -24.60 -12.76
C SER A 851 -3.90 -24.49 -12.48
N PRO A 852 -4.70 -23.86 -13.37
CA PRO A 852 -6.12 -23.67 -13.14
C PRO A 852 -6.89 -25.00 -13.16
N SER A 853 -7.77 -25.20 -12.17
CA SER A 853 -8.73 -26.31 -12.16
C SER A 853 -9.93 -25.99 -13.04
N ARG A 854 -10.27 -26.89 -13.95
CA ARG A 854 -11.46 -26.73 -14.80
C ARG A 854 -12.75 -26.65 -14.01
N SER A 855 -12.84 -27.31 -12.86
CA SER A 855 -14.05 -27.36 -12.05
C SER A 855 -14.16 -26.23 -11.03
N LEU A 856 -13.03 -25.65 -10.55
CA LEU A 856 -13.01 -24.60 -9.53
C LEU A 856 -12.64 -23.22 -10.10
N HIS A 857 -11.90 -23.18 -11.20
CA HIS A 857 -11.43 -21.96 -11.85
C HIS A 857 -11.72 -21.98 -13.37
N PRO A 858 -12.97 -22.29 -13.78
CA PRO A 858 -13.30 -22.43 -15.21
C PRO A 858 -12.96 -21.17 -16.00
N GLU A 859 -13.08 -20.01 -15.39
CA GLU A 859 -12.78 -18.70 -15.97
C GLU A 859 -11.33 -18.64 -16.46
N ILE A 860 -10.39 -18.96 -15.57
CA ILE A 860 -8.95 -18.95 -15.88
C ILE A 860 -8.56 -20.11 -16.79
N PHE A 861 -9.16 -21.28 -16.56
CA PHE A 861 -8.94 -22.45 -17.43
C PHE A 861 -9.24 -22.13 -18.89
N HIS A 862 -10.40 -21.53 -19.18
CA HIS A 862 -10.78 -21.16 -20.54
C HIS A 862 -9.98 -20.00 -21.12
N ALA A 863 -9.72 -18.94 -20.32
CA ALA A 863 -8.92 -17.81 -20.74
C ALA A 863 -7.48 -18.20 -21.10
N LYS A 864 -6.84 -19.02 -20.25
CA LYS A 864 -5.50 -19.56 -20.52
C LYS A 864 -5.47 -20.42 -21.77
N ALA A 865 -6.49 -21.25 -22.00
CA ALA A 865 -6.58 -22.08 -23.20
C ALA A 865 -6.68 -21.26 -24.50
N ILE A 866 -7.36 -20.10 -24.46
CA ILE A 866 -7.39 -19.15 -25.60
C ILE A 866 -5.98 -18.65 -25.91
N VAL A 867 -5.23 -18.22 -24.88
CA VAL A 867 -3.85 -17.73 -25.08
C VAL A 867 -2.94 -18.85 -25.57
N GLN A 868 -3.08 -20.07 -25.04
CA GLN A 868 -2.33 -21.24 -25.51
C GLN A 868 -2.63 -21.57 -26.99
N ALA A 869 -3.93 -21.56 -27.37
CA ALA A 869 -4.31 -21.80 -28.77
C ALA A 869 -3.82 -20.71 -29.71
N ALA A 870 -3.75 -19.46 -29.27
CA ALA A 870 -3.12 -18.40 -30.05
C ALA A 870 -1.62 -18.69 -30.29
N CYS A 871 -0.92 -19.18 -29.27
CA CYS A 871 0.52 -19.49 -29.35
C CYS A 871 0.83 -20.67 -30.31
N GLU A 872 -0.13 -21.57 -30.58
CA GLU A 872 0.05 -22.66 -31.54
C GLU A 872 0.20 -22.13 -32.98
N THR A 873 -0.43 -21.01 -33.32
CA THR A 873 -0.31 -20.40 -34.66
C THR A 873 0.83 -19.37 -34.68
N LYS A 874 0.72 -18.35 -33.85
CA LYS A 874 1.72 -17.28 -33.67
C LYS A 874 1.61 -16.73 -32.28
N ARG A 875 2.73 -16.62 -31.54
CA ARG A 875 2.71 -16.03 -30.20
C ARG A 875 2.13 -14.62 -30.26
N PRO A 876 1.21 -14.28 -29.36
CA PRO A 876 0.71 -12.92 -29.26
C PRO A 876 1.85 -11.91 -29.07
N LEU A 877 1.76 -10.79 -29.77
CA LEU A 877 2.67 -9.66 -29.66
C LEU A 877 2.65 -9.09 -28.23
N LEU A 878 1.46 -9.07 -27.63
CA LEU A 878 1.20 -8.42 -26.35
C LEU A 878 0.06 -9.13 -25.61
N PHE A 879 0.25 -9.35 -24.31
CA PHE A 879 -0.80 -9.72 -23.36
C PHE A 879 -0.83 -8.73 -22.22
N ILE A 880 -1.98 -8.15 -21.93
CA ILE A 880 -2.19 -7.27 -20.77
C ILE A 880 -3.43 -7.70 -20.01
N ASP A 881 -3.24 -7.99 -18.71
CA ASP A 881 -4.32 -8.16 -17.73
C ASP A 881 -4.57 -6.84 -17.02
N LEU A 882 -5.78 -6.29 -17.14
CA LEU A 882 -6.16 -4.98 -16.63
C LEU A 882 -6.66 -5.10 -15.19
N HIS A 883 -6.05 -4.31 -14.31
CA HIS A 883 -6.27 -4.31 -12.87
C HIS A 883 -6.50 -2.92 -12.29
N GLY A 884 -6.83 -2.88 -10.99
CA GLY A 884 -6.96 -1.68 -10.20
C GLY A 884 -6.08 -1.68 -8.96
N HIS A 885 -5.30 -0.61 -8.74
CA HIS A 885 -4.35 -0.50 -7.64
C HIS A 885 -4.84 0.42 -6.53
N SER A 886 -4.85 -0.10 -5.29
CA SER A 886 -5.42 0.57 -4.11
C SER A 886 -4.43 1.39 -3.28
N ARG A 887 -3.16 1.54 -3.72
CA ARG A 887 -2.10 2.24 -2.97
C ARG A 887 -1.28 3.24 -3.78
N ARG A 888 -1.25 3.13 -5.11
CA ARG A 888 -0.42 3.98 -5.98
C ARG A 888 -1.28 4.80 -6.92
N SER A 889 -0.80 5.98 -7.20
CA SER A 889 -1.38 6.89 -8.17
C SER A 889 -0.94 6.56 -9.59
N ASN A 890 -1.61 7.15 -10.59
CA ASN A 890 -1.37 6.94 -12.01
C ASN A 890 -1.66 5.49 -12.48
N CYS A 891 -1.34 5.21 -13.75
CA CYS A 891 -1.31 3.86 -14.30
C CYS A 891 0.14 3.42 -14.50
N PHE A 892 0.40 2.12 -14.39
CA PHE A 892 1.75 1.55 -14.54
C PHE A 892 1.68 0.05 -14.82
N LEU A 893 2.82 -0.55 -15.16
CA LEU A 893 2.92 -1.97 -15.50
C LEU A 893 3.74 -2.75 -14.47
N TYR A 894 3.30 -3.97 -14.22
CA TYR A 894 4.15 -5.03 -13.70
C TYR A 894 4.50 -5.98 -14.86
N GLY A 895 5.78 -6.18 -15.12
CA GLY A 895 6.30 -7.10 -16.13
C GLY A 895 7.25 -8.13 -15.55
N ASN A 896 8.03 -8.79 -16.40
CA ASN A 896 8.87 -9.92 -16.03
C ASN A 896 10.31 -9.68 -16.48
N ASN A 897 11.19 -9.32 -15.53
CA ASN A 897 12.63 -9.30 -15.75
C ASN A 897 13.24 -10.59 -15.19
N PRO A 898 13.83 -11.45 -16.03
CA PRO A 898 14.48 -12.70 -15.58
C PRO A 898 15.52 -12.49 -14.48
N ASP A 899 16.33 -11.42 -14.58
CA ASP A 899 17.40 -11.12 -13.62
C ASP A 899 16.88 -10.68 -12.24
N GLN A 900 15.60 -10.29 -12.16
CA GLN A 900 14.94 -9.87 -10.93
C GLN A 900 13.94 -10.93 -10.43
N SER A 901 14.06 -12.17 -10.91
CA SER A 901 13.23 -13.29 -10.45
C SER A 901 13.79 -13.89 -9.16
N TRP A 902 12.88 -14.24 -8.23
CA TRP A 902 13.27 -15.04 -7.06
C TRP A 902 13.76 -16.44 -7.43
N ARG A 903 13.41 -16.95 -8.63
CA ARG A 903 13.76 -18.28 -9.12
C ARG A 903 15.01 -18.22 -9.99
N ALA A 904 16.12 -18.76 -9.51
CA ALA A 904 17.40 -18.75 -10.22
C ALA A 904 17.33 -19.37 -11.63
N ALA A 905 16.42 -20.33 -11.88
CA ALA A 905 16.24 -20.95 -13.19
C ALA A 905 15.63 -20.02 -14.25
N ASP A 906 15.12 -18.86 -13.88
CA ASP A 906 14.58 -17.88 -14.82
C ASP A 906 15.70 -17.01 -15.43
N VAL A 907 16.87 -16.92 -14.76
CA VAL A 907 18.02 -16.13 -15.23
C VAL A 907 18.62 -16.77 -16.48
N VAL A 908 18.62 -16.05 -17.58
CA VAL A 908 19.16 -16.48 -18.86
C VAL A 908 20.44 -15.71 -19.19
N SER A 909 21.35 -16.35 -19.92
CA SER A 909 22.66 -15.77 -20.27
C SER A 909 22.61 -14.58 -21.23
N SER A 910 21.46 -14.37 -21.91
CA SER A 910 21.22 -13.24 -22.81
C SER A 910 19.79 -12.74 -22.62
N PRO A 911 19.54 -11.85 -21.67
CA PRO A 911 18.21 -11.32 -21.42
C PRO A 911 17.75 -10.44 -22.60
N THR A 912 16.54 -10.68 -23.09
CA THR A 912 15.84 -9.73 -23.96
C THR A 912 15.25 -8.61 -23.11
N PHE A 913 15.34 -7.38 -23.57
CA PHE A 913 14.76 -6.21 -22.87
C PHE A 913 13.35 -5.86 -23.36
N GLU A 914 12.71 -6.75 -24.11
CA GLU A 914 11.36 -6.54 -24.65
C GLU A 914 10.30 -6.21 -23.59
N PHE A 915 10.56 -6.59 -22.33
CA PHE A 915 9.64 -6.31 -21.23
C PHE A 915 9.51 -4.82 -20.86
N VAL A 916 10.39 -3.92 -21.32
CA VAL A 916 10.30 -2.47 -21.09
C VAL A 916 9.64 -1.72 -22.25
N ASP A 917 9.61 -2.28 -23.45
CA ASP A 917 9.14 -1.61 -24.68
C ASP A 917 7.75 -0.99 -24.54
N THR A 918 6.81 -1.75 -23.97
CA THR A 918 5.43 -1.30 -23.76
C THR A 918 5.36 -0.09 -22.83
N ALA A 919 6.18 -0.07 -21.76
CA ALA A 919 6.20 1.04 -20.82
C ALA A 919 6.81 2.31 -21.42
N GLU A 920 7.86 2.16 -22.27
CA GLU A 920 8.46 3.30 -22.98
C GLU A 920 7.46 3.97 -23.91
N ILE A 921 6.68 3.18 -24.66
CA ILE A 921 5.66 3.71 -25.56
C ILE A 921 4.51 4.35 -24.77
N MET A 922 4.03 3.67 -23.72
CA MET A 922 2.95 4.18 -22.87
C MET A 922 3.30 5.52 -22.22
N GLU A 923 4.55 5.72 -21.77
CA GLU A 923 5.01 6.99 -21.18
C GLU A 923 4.89 8.17 -22.15
N VAL A 924 4.99 7.90 -23.45
CA VAL A 924 4.85 8.92 -24.52
C VAL A 924 3.39 9.15 -24.90
N VAL A 925 2.58 8.09 -25.02
CA VAL A 925 1.24 8.19 -25.63
C VAL A 925 0.10 8.30 -24.61
N ALA A 926 0.35 7.99 -23.34
CA ALA A 926 -0.69 7.92 -22.32
C ALA A 926 -0.44 8.93 -21.18
N PRO A 927 -1.17 10.08 -21.15
CA PRO A 927 -0.99 11.11 -20.13
C PRO A 927 -1.16 10.63 -18.67
N ALA A 928 -1.95 9.59 -18.47
CA ALA A 928 -2.23 8.98 -17.17
C ALA A 928 -1.13 8.00 -16.69
N PHE A 929 -0.19 7.63 -17.56
CA PHE A 929 0.80 6.59 -17.29
C PHE A 929 2.03 7.13 -16.55
N SER A 930 2.70 6.27 -15.80
CA SER A 930 3.96 6.58 -15.10
C SER A 930 4.92 5.39 -15.17
N ALA A 931 5.92 5.48 -16.04
CA ALA A 931 6.96 4.47 -16.14
C ALA A 931 7.78 4.33 -14.85
N ARG A 932 7.89 5.41 -14.06
CA ARG A 932 8.55 5.39 -12.73
C ARG A 932 7.90 4.40 -11.77
N ASN A 933 6.58 4.21 -11.87
CA ASN A 933 5.82 3.31 -11.02
C ASN A 933 5.88 1.86 -11.48
N CYS A 934 6.39 1.58 -12.69
CA CYS A 934 6.53 0.23 -13.20
C CYS A 934 7.51 -0.61 -12.36
N ARG A 935 7.27 -1.94 -12.31
CA ARG A 935 8.13 -2.90 -11.62
C ARG A 935 8.26 -4.16 -12.48
N TRP A 936 9.48 -4.71 -12.48
CA TRP A 936 9.86 -5.83 -13.32
C TRP A 936 10.22 -7.07 -12.53
N SER A 937 10.26 -7.00 -11.21
CA SER A 937 10.61 -8.11 -10.33
C SER A 937 9.52 -9.18 -10.30
N ILE A 938 9.95 -10.43 -10.12
CA ILE A 938 9.07 -11.60 -9.97
C ILE A 938 9.24 -12.13 -8.56
N ALA A 939 8.24 -11.81 -7.69
CA ALA A 939 8.19 -12.34 -6.33
C ALA A 939 7.58 -13.76 -6.32
N ARG A 940 7.96 -14.57 -5.34
CA ARG A 940 7.45 -15.96 -5.17
C ARG A 940 5.92 -16.00 -5.03
N SER A 941 5.33 -15.03 -4.35
CA SER A 941 3.88 -14.90 -4.16
C SER A 941 3.10 -14.61 -5.45
N LYS A 942 3.78 -14.19 -6.53
CA LYS A 942 3.18 -13.85 -7.82
C LYS A 942 3.30 -14.95 -8.87
N GLU A 943 3.82 -16.12 -8.54
CA GLU A 943 4.02 -17.21 -9.50
C GLU A 943 2.75 -17.65 -10.23
N GLY A 944 1.62 -17.71 -9.53
CA GLY A 944 0.34 -18.06 -10.09
C GLY A 944 -0.39 -16.93 -10.81
N SER A 945 0.21 -15.73 -10.97
CA SER A 945 -0.41 -14.63 -11.72
C SER A 945 -0.35 -14.85 -13.23
N ALA A 946 -1.28 -14.22 -13.97
CA ALA A 946 -1.36 -14.30 -15.42
C ALA A 946 -0.03 -13.98 -16.10
N ARG A 947 0.56 -12.81 -15.78
CA ARG A 947 1.80 -12.34 -16.40
C ARG A 947 2.96 -13.34 -16.24
N VAL A 948 3.13 -13.92 -15.04
CA VAL A 948 4.26 -14.83 -14.76
C VAL A 948 4.00 -16.21 -15.35
N ALA A 949 2.79 -16.74 -15.21
CA ALA A 949 2.44 -18.06 -15.73
C ALA A 949 2.54 -18.11 -17.27
N LEU A 950 2.01 -17.10 -17.97
CA LEU A 950 2.06 -17.03 -19.43
C LEU A 950 3.49 -16.79 -19.93
N TRP A 951 4.26 -15.95 -19.26
CA TRP A 951 5.67 -15.73 -19.58
C TRP A 951 6.49 -17.04 -19.46
N ARG A 952 6.40 -17.74 -18.31
CA ARG A 952 7.17 -18.97 -18.09
C ARG A 952 6.71 -20.13 -18.93
N GLN A 953 5.41 -20.34 -19.07
CA GLN A 953 4.88 -21.55 -19.70
C GLN A 953 4.70 -21.42 -21.20
N LEU A 954 4.47 -20.21 -21.72
CA LEU A 954 4.20 -19.95 -23.12
C LEU A 954 5.28 -19.09 -23.80
N GLY A 955 6.24 -18.56 -23.05
CA GLY A 955 7.32 -17.71 -23.57
C GLY A 955 6.85 -16.34 -24.04
N LEU A 956 5.75 -15.82 -23.48
CA LEU A 956 5.26 -14.48 -23.81
C LEU A 956 6.12 -13.41 -23.13
N GLN A 957 7.03 -12.78 -23.86
CA GLN A 957 7.94 -11.78 -23.30
C GLN A 957 7.19 -10.51 -22.85
N ARG A 958 6.21 -10.07 -23.63
CA ARG A 958 5.37 -8.90 -23.34
C ARG A 958 4.05 -9.32 -22.68
N ALA A 959 4.15 -9.98 -21.50
CA ALA A 959 3.03 -10.33 -20.65
C ALA A 959 3.02 -9.45 -19.40
N TYR A 960 1.98 -8.65 -19.22
CA TYR A 960 1.91 -7.63 -18.17
C TYR A 960 0.64 -7.72 -17.35
N THR A 961 0.77 -7.27 -16.08
CA THR A 961 -0.35 -6.77 -15.29
C THR A 961 -0.32 -5.25 -15.37
N MET A 962 -1.37 -4.63 -15.88
CA MET A 962 -1.52 -3.18 -15.88
C MET A 962 -2.36 -2.77 -14.69
N GLU A 963 -1.79 -1.96 -13.85
CA GLU A 963 -2.44 -1.41 -12.67
C GLU A 963 -2.90 0.03 -12.92
N CYS A 964 -4.12 0.35 -12.51
CA CYS A 964 -4.65 1.70 -12.59
C CYS A 964 -5.19 2.16 -11.24
N THR A 965 -4.86 3.40 -10.86
CA THR A 965 -5.30 3.99 -9.58
C THR A 965 -6.82 4.04 -9.43
N TYR A 966 -7.30 3.96 -8.18
CA TYR A 966 -8.68 4.33 -7.83
C TYR A 966 -8.83 5.81 -7.48
N ALA A 967 -7.75 6.47 -7.09
CA ALA A 967 -7.80 7.85 -6.61
C ALA A 967 -7.53 8.85 -7.73
N GLY A 968 -6.29 8.98 -8.16
CA GLY A 968 -5.92 10.04 -9.10
C GLY A 968 -4.43 10.04 -9.44
N PHE A 969 -3.93 11.21 -9.81
CA PHE A 969 -2.64 11.37 -10.45
C PHE A 969 -1.69 12.22 -9.60
N GLU A 970 -0.50 11.71 -9.35
CA GLU A 970 0.59 12.44 -8.69
C GLU A 970 1.65 12.97 -9.66
N SER A 971 1.58 12.57 -10.93
CA SER A 971 2.50 12.97 -12.00
C SER A 971 1.76 13.12 -13.33
N GLY A 972 2.42 13.71 -14.33
CA GLY A 972 1.87 13.93 -15.66
C GLY A 972 0.88 15.11 -15.74
N PRO A 973 0.20 15.27 -16.88
CA PRO A 973 -0.71 16.38 -17.13
C PRO A 973 -1.92 16.43 -16.19
N TYR A 974 -2.34 15.29 -15.65
CA TYR A 974 -3.49 15.18 -14.75
C TYR A 974 -3.13 15.30 -13.27
N LYS A 975 -1.88 15.66 -12.94
CA LYS A 975 -1.43 15.76 -11.55
C LYS A 975 -2.38 16.60 -10.68
N GLY A 976 -2.76 16.07 -9.52
CA GLY A 976 -3.63 16.73 -8.55
C GLY A 976 -5.13 16.51 -8.78
N TYR A 977 -5.49 15.77 -9.83
CA TYR A 977 -6.89 15.44 -10.14
C TYR A 977 -7.20 13.97 -9.86
N GLN A 978 -8.45 13.70 -9.58
CA GLN A 978 -8.99 12.35 -9.44
C GLN A 978 -9.27 11.74 -10.81
N ILE A 979 -9.13 10.41 -10.90
CA ILE A 979 -9.44 9.69 -12.13
C ILE A 979 -10.97 9.60 -12.30
N GLY A 980 -11.44 9.88 -13.51
CA GLY A 980 -12.82 9.74 -13.93
C GLY A 980 -13.00 8.64 -14.99
N ILE A 981 -14.25 8.47 -15.46
CA ILE A 981 -14.58 7.48 -16.49
C ILE A 981 -13.93 7.85 -17.83
N SER A 982 -13.86 9.14 -18.16
CA SER A 982 -13.26 9.64 -19.41
C SER A 982 -11.77 9.29 -19.49
N GLU A 983 -11.00 9.49 -18.42
CA GLU A 983 -9.57 9.17 -18.33
C GLU A 983 -9.35 7.66 -18.38
N LEU A 984 -10.22 6.86 -17.74
CA LEU A 984 -10.16 5.40 -17.83
C LEU A 984 -10.37 4.91 -19.28
N LYS A 985 -11.35 5.45 -20.01
CA LYS A 985 -11.57 5.13 -21.41
C LYS A 985 -10.40 5.62 -22.29
N GLU A 986 -9.84 6.79 -22.01
CA GLU A 986 -8.66 7.30 -22.72
C GLU A 986 -7.47 6.35 -22.58
N ILE A 987 -7.20 5.83 -21.39
CA ILE A 987 -6.15 4.81 -21.18
C ILE A 987 -6.40 3.60 -22.11
N GLY A 988 -7.64 3.18 -22.25
CA GLY A 988 -8.01 2.10 -23.17
C GLY A 988 -7.65 2.42 -24.63
N ARG A 989 -7.95 3.64 -25.11
CA ARG A 989 -7.54 4.11 -26.44
C ARG A 989 -6.02 4.13 -26.60
N ASN A 990 -5.30 4.60 -25.57
CA ASN A 990 -3.84 4.65 -25.58
C ASN A 990 -3.19 3.26 -25.63
N LEU A 991 -3.83 2.23 -25.05
CA LEU A 991 -3.37 0.84 -25.18
C LEU A 991 -3.48 0.32 -26.62
N VAL A 992 -4.51 0.70 -27.37
CA VAL A 992 -4.63 0.36 -28.81
C VAL A 992 -3.52 1.05 -29.61
N HIS A 993 -3.25 2.32 -29.35
CA HIS A 993 -2.15 3.05 -29.96
C HIS A 993 -0.78 2.42 -29.62
N THR A 994 -0.58 2.03 -28.37
CA THR A 994 0.64 1.33 -27.92
C THR A 994 0.85 0.02 -28.66
N ALA A 995 -0.19 -0.81 -28.79
CA ALA A 995 -0.12 -2.07 -29.52
C ALA A 995 0.26 -1.89 -31.00
N LEU A 996 -0.35 -0.88 -31.65
CA LEU A 996 -0.01 -0.52 -33.04
C LEU A 996 1.45 -0.08 -33.16
N THR A 997 1.93 0.77 -32.26
CA THR A 997 3.31 1.27 -32.27
C THR A 997 4.32 0.14 -32.06
N LEU A 998 4.02 -0.82 -31.16
CA LEU A 998 4.84 -2.03 -30.97
C LEU A 998 4.95 -2.89 -32.23
N SER A 999 3.82 -3.12 -32.91
CA SER A 999 3.82 -3.91 -34.16
C SER A 999 4.70 -3.27 -35.25
N LYS A 1000 4.62 -1.95 -35.41
CA LYS A 1000 5.47 -1.19 -36.34
C LYS A 1000 6.96 -1.27 -35.97
N ARG A 1001 7.29 -1.08 -34.69
CA ARG A 1001 8.68 -1.16 -34.19
C ARG A 1001 9.30 -2.55 -34.43
N ASP A 1002 8.53 -3.60 -34.19
CA ASP A 1002 9.00 -4.97 -34.41
C ASP A 1002 9.19 -5.28 -35.91
N GLU A 1003 8.34 -4.75 -36.78
CA GLU A 1003 8.47 -4.86 -38.25
C GLU A 1003 9.74 -4.17 -38.75
N ASP A 1004 9.98 -2.92 -38.34
CA ASP A 1004 11.20 -2.16 -38.67
C ASP A 1004 12.47 -2.88 -38.21
N THR A 1005 12.41 -3.49 -37.01
CA THR A 1005 13.55 -4.25 -36.46
C THR A 1005 13.82 -5.51 -37.28
N ARG A 1006 12.79 -6.26 -37.67
CA ARG A 1006 12.92 -7.45 -38.53
C ARG A 1006 13.45 -7.08 -39.90
N SER A 1007 12.96 -6.00 -40.52
CA SER A 1007 13.42 -5.52 -41.83
C SER A 1007 14.93 -5.19 -41.80
N ARG A 1008 15.40 -4.46 -40.79
CA ARG A 1008 16.84 -4.13 -40.61
C ARG A 1008 17.73 -5.35 -40.37
N VAL A 1009 17.22 -6.45 -39.81
CA VAL A 1009 17.96 -7.69 -39.61
C VAL A 1009 18.04 -8.48 -40.91
N ILE A 1010 17.01 -8.44 -41.76
CA ILE A 1010 17.02 -9.13 -43.07
C ILE A 1010 17.90 -8.41 -44.08
N ASP A 1011 18.02 -7.08 -44.01
CA ASP A 1011 18.84 -6.24 -44.88
C ASP A 1011 20.34 -6.27 -44.50
N ARG A 1012 20.71 -6.90 -43.39
CA ARG A 1012 22.09 -7.17 -42.94
C ARG A 1012 22.50 -8.61 -43.19
#